data_48453296eae1982ce1ec3d564c88761d
#
_entry.id   48453296eae1982ce1ec3d564c88761d
#
_cell.length_a   1.000
_cell.length_b   1.000
_cell.length_c   1.000
_cell.angle_alpha   90.00
_cell.angle_beta   90.00
_cell.angle_gamma   90.00
#
_symmetry.space_group_name_H-M   'P 1'
#
loop_
_entity.id
_entity.type
_entity.pdbx_description
1 polymer ?
#
loop_
_entity_poly.entity_id
_entity_poly.type
_entity_poly.pdbx_seq_one_letter_code
_entity_poly.pdbx_strand_id
1 'polypeptide(L)'
;MSWTRRLVLALTVVLAALAAALLTAPGAQAHEERPITLPDGTGSVPALRTGEPDLLVCKTDRADFERRVAAFPAALKARNLALHDRCARSGYRHLQQAVDAVDKPGMTIAVLPGLYEEEPSLPQPTGECATLKAPKSSLGYQILSYEQQRRCPHNQNLVAILGKKNLQIEGTGASRQDVVIDAKYQKLNALRADGSDGIYFRNFTAQRTTFNSLYVLAADGFVIDDVLTRWNDEYGFLTFASDHGLYKNCESYGNGDSGIYPGSASNINDGYGYDVPRYAIEITGCRSHHNMVGYSGTAGDSVWVHDNELDHNMGGASMDSAFPGHPGLPQNHARFERNLIHDNNQNYYPYVADGTCAKPPVDRGYEQGVVCPQISMPPGTGIITAGGNWNLYEDNWVYGHQRAAFFLSAVPAFIRGESAWGKQTDTSHHNRYAANHLGVDKAGNARPNRTEVWWDGQGDGNCWQSDAGAATPTALPACGTRRGDVSGNTDRLVGEPVKLAQLLVCADYNVQARRLPAGCDWYGARGLQRVETQLALGSGLVLALAGCALWWRRLRGSRLAGAGTLLGLAGLTLDVVGSTLALTPTFVPALALLLTGAWWTLVGLALRPTRPVFAWTTLALGALTLLDAFDKAVLMLPGIPVSPAWFRLLLGVVWVLWAVIAAGARPTGPAEAPEHPADAPAEQLADGPA
;
A
#
# COMPACT_ATOMS: atom_id res chain seq x y z
N MET A 1 -31.63 -36.62 10.73
CA MET A 1 -31.35 -35.32 10.09
C MET A 1 -31.30 -35.54 8.61
N SER A 2 -32.20 -34.90 7.86
CA SER A 2 -32.24 -35.04 6.39
C SER A 2 -30.93 -34.51 5.77
N TRP A 3 -30.55 -35.05 4.65
CA TRP A 3 -29.32 -34.69 3.90
C TRP A 3 -29.25 -33.16 3.64
N THR A 4 -30.37 -32.51 3.40
CA THR A 4 -30.53 -31.06 3.23
C THR A 4 -30.13 -30.26 4.49
N ARG A 5 -30.45 -30.74 5.71
CA ARG A 5 -29.98 -30.06 6.95
C ARG A 5 -28.49 -30.15 7.15
N ARG A 6 -27.86 -31.26 6.74
CA ARG A 6 -26.40 -31.44 6.82
C ARG A 6 -25.70 -30.52 5.81
N LEU A 7 -26.27 -30.35 4.61
CA LEU A 7 -25.70 -29.46 3.58
C LEU A 7 -25.78 -27.97 3.98
N VAL A 8 -26.93 -27.57 4.53
CA VAL A 8 -27.11 -26.16 5.00
C VAL A 8 -26.16 -25.90 6.19
N LEU A 9 -26.04 -26.83 7.13
CA LEU A 9 -25.10 -26.69 8.26
C LEU A 9 -23.65 -26.62 7.79
N ALA A 10 -23.26 -27.45 6.84
CA ALA A 10 -21.92 -27.43 6.25
C ALA A 10 -21.63 -26.12 5.50
N LEU A 11 -22.58 -25.60 4.72
CA LEU A 11 -22.45 -24.30 4.05
C LEU A 11 -22.34 -23.14 5.04
N THR A 12 -23.14 -23.16 6.11
CA THR A 12 -23.09 -22.12 7.15
C THR A 12 -21.77 -22.16 7.92
N VAL A 13 -21.23 -23.34 8.20
CA VAL A 13 -19.94 -23.50 8.86
C VAL A 13 -18.79 -23.05 7.94
N VAL A 14 -18.84 -23.37 6.65
CA VAL A 14 -17.83 -22.92 5.67
C VAL A 14 -17.89 -21.41 5.49
N LEU A 15 -19.06 -20.79 5.41
CA LEU A 15 -19.22 -19.35 5.31
C LEU A 15 -18.76 -18.62 6.58
N ALA A 16 -19.05 -19.20 7.77
CA ALA A 16 -18.58 -18.65 9.03
C ALA A 16 -17.04 -18.81 9.19
N ALA A 17 -16.47 -19.92 8.74
CA ALA A 17 -15.03 -20.13 8.75
C ALA A 17 -14.29 -19.21 7.77
N LEU A 18 -14.87 -18.96 6.58
CA LEU A 18 -14.34 -18.01 5.61
C LEU A 18 -14.43 -16.57 6.13
N ALA A 19 -15.52 -16.20 6.78
CA ALA A 19 -15.67 -14.88 7.41
C ALA A 19 -14.67 -14.71 8.57
N ALA A 20 -14.48 -15.74 9.40
CA ALA A 20 -13.50 -15.70 10.48
C ALA A 20 -12.05 -15.63 9.97
N ALA A 21 -11.73 -16.34 8.89
CA ALA A 21 -10.39 -16.28 8.27
C ALA A 21 -10.08 -14.90 7.66
N LEU A 22 -11.09 -14.19 7.16
CA LEU A 22 -10.93 -12.81 6.64
C LEU A 22 -10.77 -11.78 7.76
N LEU A 23 -11.26 -12.06 8.97
CA LEU A 23 -11.18 -11.17 10.12
C LEU A 23 -9.88 -11.33 10.93
N THR A 24 -9.09 -12.36 10.65
CA THR A 24 -7.88 -12.71 11.42
C THR A 24 -6.58 -12.60 10.63
N ALA A 25 -6.59 -11.99 9.46
CA ALA A 25 -5.34 -11.69 8.76
C ALA A 25 -4.53 -10.72 9.63
N PRO A 26 -3.38 -11.12 10.20
CA PRO A 26 -2.53 -10.17 10.92
C PRO A 26 -2.08 -9.09 9.94
N GLY A 27 -2.28 -7.82 10.31
CA GLY A 27 -1.74 -6.70 9.58
C GLY A 27 -0.23 -6.89 9.41
N ALA A 28 0.29 -6.61 8.23
CA ALA A 28 1.72 -6.65 7.97
C ALA A 28 2.41 -5.54 8.79
N GLN A 29 3.01 -5.88 9.90
CA GLN A 29 3.89 -4.99 10.67
C GLN A 29 5.31 -5.15 10.12
N ALA A 30 5.66 -4.31 9.17
CA ALA A 30 6.96 -4.39 8.50
C ALA A 30 8.11 -3.77 9.31
N HIS A 31 7.84 -2.77 10.15
CA HIS A 31 8.87 -1.95 10.80
C HIS A 31 8.76 -1.86 12.32
N GLU A 32 7.69 -2.39 12.91
CA GLU A 32 7.45 -2.26 14.34
C GLU A 32 8.05 -3.41 15.14
N GLU A 33 9.28 -3.24 15.52
CA GLU A 33 9.95 -4.14 16.46
C GLU A 33 9.54 -3.86 17.92
N ARG A 34 8.92 -2.70 18.15
CA ARG A 34 8.42 -2.21 19.45
C ARG A 34 7.32 -1.17 19.26
N PRO A 35 6.49 -0.90 20.29
CA PRO A 35 5.67 0.31 20.31
C PRO A 35 6.57 1.54 20.18
N ILE A 36 6.29 2.39 19.21
CA ILE A 36 7.08 3.60 18.94
C ILE A 36 6.23 4.83 19.25
N THR A 37 6.81 5.76 19.99
CA THR A 37 6.24 7.08 20.25
C THR A 37 6.94 8.09 19.35
N LEU A 38 6.17 8.98 18.75
CA LEU A 38 6.71 10.09 17.98
C LEU A 38 7.56 11.00 18.89
N PRO A 39 8.63 11.63 18.38
CA PRO A 39 9.43 12.59 19.13
C PRO A 39 8.58 13.75 19.68
N ASP A 40 9.03 14.34 20.78
CA ASP A 40 8.34 15.47 21.41
C ASP A 40 8.57 16.81 20.69
N GLY A 41 9.39 16.83 19.66
CA GLY A 41 9.65 18.00 18.84
C GLY A 41 10.47 19.09 19.51
N THR A 42 11.20 18.76 20.56
CA THR A 42 12.08 19.72 21.28
C THR A 42 13.48 19.82 20.69
N GLY A 43 13.82 18.94 19.74
CA GLY A 43 15.11 18.93 19.06
C GLY A 43 15.31 20.04 18.04
N SER A 44 16.28 19.86 17.19
CA SER A 44 16.56 20.77 16.07
C SER A 44 17.36 20.07 14.97
N VAL A 45 17.30 20.58 13.75
CA VAL A 45 18.15 20.11 12.65
C VAL A 45 19.62 20.39 13.00
N PRO A 46 20.49 19.36 13.10
CA PRO A 46 21.87 19.57 13.51
C PRO A 46 22.68 20.31 12.43
N ALA A 47 23.57 21.21 12.89
CA ALA A 47 24.50 21.91 12.00
C ALA A 47 25.74 21.08 11.71
N LEU A 48 26.29 21.24 10.49
CA LEU A 48 27.58 20.65 10.11
C LEU A 48 28.71 21.21 10.96
N ARG A 49 29.52 20.34 11.55
CA ARG A 49 30.75 20.69 12.23
C ARG A 49 31.94 20.52 11.29
N THR A 50 32.77 21.56 11.18
CA THR A 50 33.90 21.62 10.22
C THR A 50 35.27 21.54 10.91
N GLY A 51 35.31 21.26 12.20
CA GLY A 51 36.56 21.13 12.98
C GLY A 51 37.36 19.86 12.63
N GLU A 52 38.49 19.69 13.35
CA GLU A 52 39.25 18.45 13.29
C GLU A 52 38.41 17.29 13.86
N PRO A 53 38.39 16.12 13.20
CA PRO A 53 37.63 14.99 13.69
C PRO A 53 38.21 14.43 15.01
N ASP A 54 37.32 14.03 15.91
CA ASP A 54 37.70 13.40 17.20
C ASP A 54 38.22 11.97 16.95
N LEU A 55 37.54 11.23 16.08
CA LEU A 55 37.84 9.83 15.79
C LEU A 55 38.08 9.63 14.30
N LEU A 56 38.98 8.72 13.96
CA LEU A 56 39.35 8.39 12.60
C LEU A 56 39.11 6.91 12.30
N VAL A 57 38.58 6.62 11.12
CA VAL A 57 38.43 5.25 10.59
C VAL A 57 39.15 5.15 9.27
N CYS A 58 40.06 4.16 9.13
CA CYS A 58 40.80 3.93 7.90
C CYS A 58 41.21 2.47 7.72
N LYS A 59 41.44 2.05 6.49
CA LYS A 59 42.18 0.83 6.16
C LYS A 59 43.68 1.13 6.20
N THR A 60 44.51 0.16 6.60
CA THR A 60 45.94 0.39 6.92
C THR A 60 46.85 0.36 5.74
N ASP A 61 46.44 -0.22 4.60
CA ASP A 61 47.28 -0.31 3.41
C ASP A 61 47.56 1.08 2.83
N ARG A 62 48.73 1.61 3.10
CA ARG A 62 49.14 2.94 2.65
C ARG A 62 49.22 3.04 1.13
N ALA A 63 49.68 2.02 0.46
CA ALA A 63 49.83 2.04 -1.00
C ALA A 63 48.42 2.01 -1.69
N ASP A 64 47.50 1.23 -1.15
CA ASP A 64 46.11 1.26 -1.62
C ASP A 64 45.45 2.65 -1.37
N PHE A 65 45.66 3.20 -0.20
CA PHE A 65 45.12 4.51 0.14
C PHE A 65 45.66 5.62 -0.78
N GLU A 66 46.95 5.64 -1.06
CA GLU A 66 47.56 6.59 -2.00
C GLU A 66 46.99 6.50 -3.41
N ARG A 67 46.70 5.29 -3.88
CA ARG A 67 46.02 5.06 -5.17
C ARG A 67 44.62 5.67 -5.17
N ARG A 68 43.86 5.45 -4.09
CA ARG A 68 42.49 5.97 -3.95
C ARG A 68 42.42 7.50 -3.98
N VAL A 69 43.35 8.17 -3.34
CA VAL A 69 43.38 9.64 -3.28
C VAL A 69 44.23 10.28 -4.38
N ALA A 70 44.78 9.49 -5.30
CA ALA A 70 45.72 9.97 -6.33
C ALA A 70 45.16 11.12 -7.17
N ALA A 71 43.89 11.02 -7.56
CA ALA A 71 43.19 11.99 -8.41
C ALA A 71 42.51 13.14 -7.63
N PHE A 72 42.63 13.17 -6.31
CA PHE A 72 42.00 14.23 -5.52
C PHE A 72 42.64 15.60 -5.75
N PRO A 73 41.91 16.71 -5.59
CA PRO A 73 42.48 18.04 -5.54
C PRO A 73 43.62 18.10 -4.52
N ALA A 74 44.71 18.80 -4.84
CA ALA A 74 45.97 18.79 -4.08
C ALA A 74 45.77 19.03 -2.56
N ALA A 75 44.99 20.01 -2.17
CA ALA A 75 44.72 20.31 -0.77
C ALA A 75 43.97 19.18 -0.06
N LEU A 76 42.95 18.59 -0.72
CA LEU A 76 42.17 17.48 -0.18
C LEU A 76 43.02 16.20 -0.07
N LYS A 77 43.86 15.94 -1.08
CA LYS A 77 44.82 14.84 -1.06
C LYS A 77 45.81 14.97 0.12
N ALA A 78 46.39 16.14 0.30
CA ALA A 78 47.36 16.39 1.40
C ALA A 78 46.64 16.21 2.77
N ARG A 79 45.44 16.73 2.94
CA ARG A 79 44.63 16.51 4.16
C ARG A 79 44.38 15.02 4.40
N ASN A 80 43.93 14.27 3.40
CA ASN A 80 43.63 12.84 3.53
C ASN A 80 44.87 12.02 3.85
N LEU A 81 46.05 12.33 3.27
CA LEU A 81 47.30 11.68 3.60
C LEU A 81 47.71 11.92 5.07
N ALA A 82 47.59 13.16 5.55
CA ALA A 82 47.86 13.49 6.95
C ALA A 82 46.88 12.80 7.93
N LEU A 83 45.59 12.76 7.58
CA LEU A 83 44.57 12.02 8.36
C LEU A 83 44.87 10.51 8.37
N HIS A 84 45.31 9.93 7.24
CA HIS A 84 45.66 8.53 7.17
C HIS A 84 46.88 8.20 8.06
N ASP A 85 47.92 9.04 8.08
CA ASP A 85 49.09 8.87 8.94
C ASP A 85 48.72 8.93 10.42
N ARG A 86 47.78 9.82 10.79
CA ARG A 86 47.21 9.90 12.14
C ARG A 86 46.38 8.65 12.47
N CYS A 87 45.50 8.24 11.55
CA CYS A 87 44.64 7.07 11.70
C CYS A 87 45.44 5.76 11.81
N ALA A 88 46.51 5.61 11.04
CA ALA A 88 47.38 4.42 11.09
C ALA A 88 48.01 4.21 12.49
N ARG A 89 48.27 5.30 13.23
CA ARG A 89 48.85 5.24 14.59
C ARG A 89 47.78 5.02 15.68
N SER A 90 46.61 5.66 15.60
CA SER A 90 45.67 5.72 16.70
C SER A 90 44.20 5.65 16.27
N GLY A 91 43.88 5.37 15.01
CA GLY A 91 42.53 5.25 14.50
C GLY A 91 41.96 3.84 14.52
N TYR A 92 40.74 3.71 14.09
CA TYR A 92 39.97 2.47 14.03
C TYR A 92 39.98 1.87 12.63
N ARG A 93 39.79 0.56 12.55
CA ARG A 93 39.73 -0.18 11.25
C ARG A 93 38.31 -0.40 10.77
N HIS A 94 37.37 -0.40 11.70
CA HIS A 94 35.94 -0.56 11.45
C HIS A 94 35.15 0.62 12.04
N LEU A 95 34.14 1.06 11.31
CA LEU A 95 33.30 2.21 11.74
C LEU A 95 32.61 1.93 13.08
N GLN A 96 32.14 0.69 13.31
CA GLN A 96 31.52 0.32 14.57
C GLN A 96 32.44 0.58 15.78
N GLN A 97 33.74 0.25 15.66
CA GLN A 97 34.69 0.49 16.75
C GLN A 97 34.82 1.98 17.12
N ALA A 98 34.76 2.86 16.11
CA ALA A 98 34.75 4.30 16.34
C ALA A 98 33.43 4.77 16.98
N VAL A 99 32.29 4.22 16.54
CA VAL A 99 30.97 4.51 17.15
C VAL A 99 30.94 4.06 18.61
N ASP A 100 31.49 2.89 18.93
CA ASP A 100 31.56 2.37 20.30
C ASP A 100 32.44 3.27 21.20
N ALA A 101 33.49 3.86 20.62
CA ALA A 101 34.40 4.78 21.33
C ALA A 101 33.85 6.19 21.52
N VAL A 102 32.65 6.52 20.99
CA VAL A 102 31.99 7.81 21.26
C VAL A 102 31.55 7.87 22.73
N ASP A 103 32.18 8.71 23.53
CA ASP A 103 32.00 8.82 24.98
C ASP A 103 31.24 10.06 25.41
N LYS A 104 31.05 11.05 24.54
CA LYS A 104 30.34 12.30 24.81
C LYS A 104 29.56 12.82 23.60
N PRO A 105 28.53 13.65 23.82
CA PRO A 105 27.84 14.33 22.72
C PRO A 105 28.76 15.26 21.93
N GLY A 106 28.46 15.45 20.65
CA GLY A 106 29.14 16.45 19.81
C GLY A 106 30.42 15.94 19.12
N MET A 107 30.75 14.64 19.24
CA MET A 107 31.91 14.07 18.55
C MET A 107 31.71 13.93 17.06
N THR A 108 32.82 13.98 16.31
CA THR A 108 32.90 13.76 14.88
C THR A 108 33.77 12.57 14.56
N ILE A 109 33.24 11.63 13.77
CA ILE A 109 33.96 10.51 13.20
C ILE A 109 34.24 10.81 11.73
N ALA A 110 35.51 10.87 11.33
CA ALA A 110 35.90 10.96 9.95
C ALA A 110 36.30 9.57 9.40
N VAL A 111 35.63 9.16 8.31
CA VAL A 111 35.86 7.90 7.63
C VAL A 111 36.65 8.19 6.35
N LEU A 112 37.86 7.67 6.26
CA LEU A 112 38.77 7.93 5.15
C LEU A 112 38.36 7.09 3.90
N PRO A 113 38.75 7.53 2.69
CA PRO A 113 38.53 6.78 1.47
C PRO A 113 38.89 5.30 1.58
N GLY A 114 37.93 4.42 1.30
CA GLY A 114 38.09 2.98 1.48
C GLY A 114 36.78 2.20 1.40
N LEU A 115 36.92 0.89 1.42
CA LEU A 115 35.81 -0.06 1.49
C LEU A 115 35.70 -0.63 2.92
N TYR A 116 34.57 -0.40 3.55
CA TYR A 116 34.25 -0.84 4.92
C TYR A 116 33.09 -1.82 4.84
N GLU A 117 33.44 -3.09 4.81
CA GLU A 117 32.49 -4.16 4.52
C GLU A 117 32.32 -5.13 5.68
N GLU A 118 31.28 -5.97 5.60
CA GLU A 118 31.22 -7.15 6.45
C GLU A 118 32.38 -8.09 6.06
N GLU A 119 33.31 -8.26 6.99
CA GLU A 119 34.57 -9.00 6.78
C GLU A 119 34.94 -9.79 8.04
N PRO A 120 35.73 -10.88 7.92
CA PRO A 120 36.09 -11.76 9.04
C PRO A 120 36.86 -11.07 10.19
N SER A 121 37.46 -9.91 9.94
CA SER A 121 38.15 -9.10 10.97
C SER A 121 37.21 -8.35 11.90
N LEU A 122 35.89 -8.29 11.59
CA LEU A 122 34.89 -7.76 12.50
C LEU A 122 34.66 -8.71 13.68
N PRO A 123 34.45 -8.19 14.90
CA PRO A 123 34.08 -9.01 16.05
C PRO A 123 32.85 -9.85 15.74
N GLN A 124 32.96 -11.15 15.85
CA GLN A 124 31.84 -12.06 15.65
C GLN A 124 30.95 -12.10 16.91
N PRO A 125 29.63 -12.28 16.75
CA PRO A 125 28.72 -12.45 17.90
C PRO A 125 29.17 -13.60 18.80
N THR A 126 29.17 -13.38 20.11
CA THR A 126 29.55 -14.40 21.12
C THR A 126 28.42 -14.63 22.11
N GLY A 127 28.52 -15.69 22.91
CA GLY A 127 27.54 -16.01 23.95
C GLY A 127 26.13 -16.18 23.39
N GLU A 128 25.13 -15.56 24.01
CA GLU A 128 23.74 -15.64 23.53
C GLU A 128 23.59 -15.09 22.11
N CYS A 129 24.33 -14.04 21.76
CA CYS A 129 24.25 -13.40 20.44
C CYS A 129 24.65 -14.35 19.29
N ALA A 130 25.55 -15.30 19.54
CA ALA A 130 25.96 -16.29 18.55
C ALA A 130 24.84 -17.32 18.23
N THR A 131 23.88 -17.49 19.14
CA THR A 131 22.83 -18.50 19.03
C THR A 131 21.44 -17.93 18.72
N LEU A 132 21.30 -16.61 18.67
CA LEU A 132 20.02 -15.97 18.37
C LEU A 132 19.55 -16.30 16.95
N LYS A 133 18.31 -16.77 16.87
CA LYS A 133 17.61 -16.97 15.60
C LYS A 133 16.45 -15.98 15.50
N ALA A 134 16.45 -15.20 14.46
CA ALA A 134 15.34 -14.30 14.19
C ALA A 134 14.12 -15.07 13.65
N PRO A 135 12.91 -14.85 14.17
CA PRO A 135 11.71 -15.34 13.54
C PRO A 135 11.53 -14.68 12.17
N LYS A 136 10.86 -15.38 11.27
CA LYS A 136 10.44 -14.76 10.01
C LYS A 136 9.28 -13.79 10.28
N SER A 137 9.42 -12.56 9.81
CA SER A 137 8.31 -11.60 9.77
C SER A 137 7.24 -12.04 8.75
N SER A 138 6.10 -11.37 8.76
CA SER A 138 5.05 -11.56 7.75
C SER A 138 5.52 -11.30 6.32
N LEU A 139 6.52 -10.44 6.15
CA LEU A 139 7.17 -10.15 4.87
C LEU A 139 8.31 -11.12 4.52
N GLY A 140 8.58 -12.11 5.38
CA GLY A 140 9.60 -13.13 5.14
C GLY A 140 11.00 -12.79 5.63
N TYR A 141 11.23 -11.61 6.19
CA TYR A 141 12.51 -11.21 6.78
C TYR A 141 12.73 -11.89 8.13
N GLN A 142 13.98 -12.20 8.42
CA GLN A 142 14.38 -12.69 9.73
C GLN A 142 14.79 -11.50 10.60
N ILE A 143 13.83 -10.94 11.34
CA ILE A 143 14.07 -9.76 12.18
C ILE A 143 14.04 -10.17 13.64
N LEU A 144 15.12 -9.85 14.37
CA LEU A 144 15.21 -9.96 15.82
C LEU A 144 14.27 -8.95 16.48
N SER A 145 13.70 -9.29 17.63
CA SER A 145 12.94 -8.32 18.42
C SER A 145 13.84 -7.14 18.83
N TYR A 146 13.24 -5.99 19.11
CA TYR A 146 13.98 -4.81 19.56
C TYR A 146 14.91 -5.12 20.73
N GLU A 147 14.45 -5.82 21.75
CA GLU A 147 15.25 -6.17 22.92
C GLU A 147 16.43 -7.08 22.55
N GLN A 148 16.26 -7.99 21.61
CA GLN A 148 17.34 -8.82 21.09
C GLN A 148 18.35 -7.98 20.29
N GLN A 149 17.88 -7.04 19.47
CA GLN A 149 18.76 -6.14 18.73
C GLN A 149 19.52 -5.20 19.65
N ARG A 150 18.90 -4.72 20.72
CA ARG A 150 19.57 -3.88 21.72
C ARG A 150 20.69 -4.62 22.46
N ARG A 151 20.48 -5.90 22.79
CA ARG A 151 21.51 -6.73 23.43
C ARG A 151 22.57 -7.22 22.45
N CYS A 152 22.19 -7.46 21.20
CA CYS A 152 23.04 -8.04 20.15
C CYS A 152 22.98 -7.19 18.87
N PRO A 153 23.35 -5.89 18.93
CA PRO A 153 23.12 -4.96 17.82
C PRO A 153 23.86 -5.35 16.53
N HIS A 154 25.01 -6.01 16.66
CA HIS A 154 25.84 -6.37 15.51
C HIS A 154 25.39 -7.63 14.78
N ASN A 155 24.40 -8.35 15.30
CA ASN A 155 23.85 -9.50 14.61
C ASN A 155 23.19 -9.08 13.26
N GLN A 156 22.51 -7.95 13.26
CA GLN A 156 21.72 -7.50 12.11
C GLN A 156 22.15 -6.14 11.54
N ASN A 157 23.06 -5.43 12.20
CA ASN A 157 23.58 -4.14 11.74
C ASN A 157 25.09 -4.22 11.53
N LEU A 158 25.57 -3.71 10.39
CA LEU A 158 27.00 -3.55 10.18
C LEU A 158 27.54 -2.43 11.09
N VAL A 159 26.75 -1.36 11.24
CA VAL A 159 27.03 -0.26 12.18
C VAL A 159 25.75 0.06 12.97
N ALA A 160 25.79 -0.12 14.28
CA ALA A 160 24.72 0.21 15.20
C ALA A 160 25.07 1.45 16.01
N ILE A 161 24.25 2.50 15.92
CA ILE A 161 24.40 3.79 16.59
C ILE A 161 23.23 3.93 17.55
N LEU A 162 23.40 3.51 18.80
CA LEU A 162 22.31 3.42 19.77
C LEU A 162 22.45 4.51 20.85
N GLY A 163 21.46 5.40 20.95
CA GLY A 163 21.38 6.43 21.96
C GLY A 163 22.50 7.47 21.92
N LYS A 164 23.23 7.59 20.81
CA LYS A 164 24.29 8.62 20.67
C LYS A 164 23.65 9.98 20.39
N LYS A 165 24.22 11.02 20.97
CA LYS A 165 23.69 12.39 20.85
C LYS A 165 24.67 13.30 20.12
N ASN A 166 24.16 14.10 19.18
CA ASN A 166 24.94 15.07 18.41
C ASN A 166 26.20 14.45 17.75
N LEU A 167 26.09 13.24 17.22
CA LEU A 167 27.20 12.56 16.53
C LEU A 167 27.23 12.93 15.05
N GLN A 168 28.41 13.29 14.52
CA GLN A 168 28.62 13.45 13.08
C GLN A 168 29.48 12.31 12.54
N ILE A 169 29.05 11.71 11.43
CA ILE A 169 29.83 10.70 10.68
C ILE A 169 29.99 11.22 9.27
N GLU A 170 31.24 11.47 8.83
CA GLU A 170 31.51 11.97 7.49
C GLU A 170 32.62 11.24 6.78
N GLY A 171 32.43 11.01 5.50
CA GLY A 171 33.48 10.57 4.58
C GLY A 171 34.38 11.74 4.19
N THR A 172 35.71 11.50 4.15
CA THR A 172 36.68 12.54 3.78
C THR A 172 37.05 12.52 2.28
N GLY A 173 36.34 11.73 1.47
CA GLY A 173 36.55 11.63 0.03
C GLY A 173 36.23 12.89 -0.76
N ALA A 174 36.62 12.94 -2.02
CA ALA A 174 36.23 13.96 -2.98
C ALA A 174 34.75 13.80 -3.40
N SER A 175 34.24 12.60 -3.30
CA SER A 175 32.85 12.24 -3.56
C SER A 175 32.36 11.20 -2.55
N ARG A 176 31.05 11.07 -2.43
CA ARG A 176 30.40 10.04 -1.61
C ARG A 176 30.76 8.60 -2.01
N GLN A 177 31.27 8.37 -3.22
CA GLN A 177 31.69 7.04 -3.70
C GLN A 177 33.08 6.63 -3.23
N ASP A 178 33.86 7.55 -2.66
CA ASP A 178 35.20 7.25 -2.16
C ASP A 178 35.20 6.52 -0.82
N VAL A 179 34.11 6.64 -0.06
CA VAL A 179 33.90 5.95 1.22
C VAL A 179 32.67 5.04 1.08
N VAL A 180 32.88 3.74 1.07
CA VAL A 180 31.82 2.76 0.87
C VAL A 180 31.64 1.88 2.10
N ILE A 181 30.43 1.89 2.66
CA ILE A 181 29.98 1.03 3.76
C ILE A 181 29.09 -0.06 3.16
N ASP A 182 29.56 -1.30 3.18
CA ASP A 182 29.01 -2.40 2.39
C ASP A 182 28.63 -3.60 3.25
N ALA A 183 27.36 -3.87 3.38
CA ALA A 183 26.85 -4.98 4.17
C ALA A 183 26.92 -6.34 3.47
N LYS A 184 27.27 -6.39 2.19
CA LYS A 184 27.44 -7.62 1.37
C LYS A 184 26.23 -8.57 1.42
N TYR A 185 25.03 -8.04 1.65
CA TYR A 185 23.78 -8.79 1.92
C TYR A 185 23.88 -9.74 3.13
N GLN A 186 24.78 -9.46 4.07
CA GLN A 186 24.94 -10.27 5.29
C GLN A 186 24.30 -9.61 6.52
N LYS A 187 23.90 -8.36 6.40
CA LYS A 187 23.21 -7.60 7.47
C LYS A 187 21.89 -7.03 6.97
N LEU A 188 20.93 -6.87 7.89
CA LEU A 188 19.70 -6.16 7.59
C LEU A 188 19.98 -4.70 7.27
N ASN A 189 20.79 -4.03 8.09
CA ASN A 189 21.10 -2.62 7.91
C ASN A 189 22.61 -2.40 7.75
N ALA A 190 23.00 -1.48 6.86
CA ALA A 190 24.37 -1.02 6.82
C ALA A 190 24.64 -0.08 8.01
N LEU A 191 23.80 0.92 8.22
CA LEU A 191 23.81 1.78 9.41
C LEU A 191 22.43 1.85 10.03
N ARG A 192 22.34 1.70 11.36
CA ARG A 192 21.12 1.94 12.13
C ARG A 192 21.38 2.93 13.25
N ALA A 193 20.74 4.09 13.22
CA ALA A 193 20.71 5.05 14.31
C ALA A 193 19.36 4.94 15.02
N ASP A 194 19.37 4.59 16.32
CA ASP A 194 18.15 4.35 17.08
C ASP A 194 18.17 5.17 18.38
N GLY A 195 17.15 5.99 18.60
CA GLY A 195 17.06 6.90 19.74
C GLY A 195 18.24 7.89 19.83
N SER A 196 18.80 8.22 18.67
CA SER A 196 20.03 9.02 18.55
C SER A 196 19.71 10.38 17.95
N ASP A 197 19.59 11.41 18.79
CA ASP A 197 19.22 12.77 18.37
C ASP A 197 20.44 13.59 17.93
N GLY A 198 20.22 14.48 16.98
CA GLY A 198 21.24 15.36 16.46
C GLY A 198 22.30 14.65 15.60
N ILE A 199 21.93 13.58 14.91
CA ILE A 199 22.85 12.79 14.06
C ILE A 199 23.07 13.49 12.72
N TYR A 200 24.34 13.55 12.28
CA TYR A 200 24.71 14.09 10.97
C TYR A 200 25.49 13.06 10.17
N PHE A 201 24.94 12.63 9.05
CA PHE A 201 25.58 11.74 8.07
C PHE A 201 26.00 12.52 6.84
N ARG A 202 27.23 12.33 6.36
CA ARG A 202 27.73 13.07 5.21
C ARG A 202 28.74 12.29 4.36
N ASN A 203 28.63 12.47 3.05
CA ASN A 203 29.65 12.15 2.02
C ASN A 203 30.14 10.70 2.08
N PHE A 204 29.24 9.73 2.00
CA PHE A 204 29.58 8.31 1.87
C PHE A 204 28.50 7.53 1.12
N THR A 205 28.84 6.31 0.73
CA THR A 205 27.91 5.33 0.15
C THR A 205 27.62 4.23 1.17
N ALA A 206 26.34 3.86 1.34
CA ALA A 206 25.94 2.66 2.05
C ALA A 206 25.17 1.72 1.10
N GLN A 207 25.44 0.41 1.15
CA GLN A 207 24.93 -0.49 0.13
C GLN A 207 24.80 -1.95 0.54
N ARG A 208 24.09 -2.72 -0.29
CA ARG A 208 23.98 -4.18 -0.31
C ARG A 208 23.52 -4.78 1.02
N THR A 209 22.36 -4.32 1.47
CA THR A 209 21.66 -4.83 2.66
C THR A 209 20.53 -5.78 2.29
N THR A 210 20.12 -6.61 3.25
CA THR A 210 18.91 -7.43 3.10
C THR A 210 17.66 -6.72 3.59
N PHE A 211 17.77 -5.47 4.05
CA PHE A 211 16.67 -4.63 4.49
C PHE A 211 17.00 -3.16 4.18
N ASN A 212 17.43 -2.34 5.16
CA ASN A 212 17.65 -0.90 4.99
C ASN A 212 19.13 -0.56 4.84
N SER A 213 19.46 0.35 3.95
CA SER A 213 20.84 0.84 3.87
C SER A 213 21.16 1.78 5.03
N LEU A 214 20.44 2.87 5.15
CA LEU A 214 20.55 3.81 6.28
C LEU A 214 19.20 3.92 6.99
N TYR A 215 19.16 3.49 8.24
CA TYR A 215 17.97 3.50 9.06
C TYR A 215 18.12 4.43 10.26
N VAL A 216 17.28 5.46 10.36
CA VAL A 216 17.17 6.38 11.49
C VAL A 216 15.82 6.14 12.16
N LEU A 217 15.82 5.78 13.44
CA LEU A 217 14.63 5.41 14.18
C LEU A 217 14.48 6.24 15.45
N ALA A 218 13.31 6.80 15.68
CA ALA A 218 12.95 7.56 16.87
C ALA A 218 14.00 8.64 17.21
N ALA A 219 14.33 9.49 16.24
CA ALA A 219 15.31 10.56 16.37
C ALA A 219 14.65 11.94 16.28
N ASP A 220 15.00 12.83 17.19
CA ASP A 220 14.67 14.24 17.14
C ASP A 220 15.91 15.06 16.74
N GLY A 221 16.01 15.33 15.45
CA GLY A 221 17.15 15.98 14.81
C GLY A 221 18.09 15.01 14.07
N PHE A 222 18.06 15.06 12.74
CA PHE A 222 19.02 14.35 11.89
C PHE A 222 19.29 15.09 10.58
N VAL A 223 20.46 14.84 9.99
CA VAL A 223 20.79 15.29 8.62
C VAL A 223 21.42 14.14 7.84
N ILE A 224 20.96 13.98 6.59
CA ILE A 224 21.56 13.11 5.57
C ILE A 224 22.00 14.02 4.43
N ASP A 225 23.31 14.24 4.29
CA ASP A 225 23.93 15.21 3.40
C ASP A 225 24.91 14.54 2.43
N ASP A 226 24.64 14.58 1.14
CA ASP A 226 25.51 13.98 0.11
C ASP A 226 25.82 12.49 0.38
N VAL A 227 24.79 11.70 0.74
CA VAL A 227 24.89 10.27 0.95
C VAL A 227 24.25 9.53 -0.21
N LEU A 228 24.90 8.44 -0.65
CA LEU A 228 24.36 7.52 -1.65
C LEU A 228 23.95 6.21 -0.97
N THR A 229 22.74 5.74 -1.29
CA THR A 229 22.32 4.36 -0.95
C THR A 229 21.93 3.60 -2.19
N ARG A 230 22.29 2.30 -2.27
CA ARG A 230 22.00 1.51 -3.47
C ARG A 230 22.01 0.01 -3.23
N TRP A 231 21.26 -0.72 -4.09
CA TRP A 231 21.28 -2.17 -4.17
C TRP A 231 20.89 -2.85 -2.86
N ASN A 232 19.78 -2.41 -2.31
CA ASN A 232 19.22 -2.96 -1.09
C ASN A 232 17.96 -3.78 -1.38
N ASP A 233 17.71 -4.79 -0.56
CA ASP A 233 16.55 -5.63 -0.79
C ASP A 233 15.24 -4.90 -0.45
N GLU A 234 15.29 -3.85 0.37
CA GLU A 234 14.13 -3.03 0.70
C GLU A 234 14.45 -1.53 0.53
N TYR A 235 14.80 -0.79 1.58
CA TYR A 235 14.91 0.67 1.51
C TYR A 235 16.34 1.18 1.32
N GLY A 236 16.47 2.27 0.55
CA GLY A 236 17.68 3.05 0.55
C GLY A 236 17.84 3.83 1.85
N PHE A 237 17.03 4.85 2.03
CA PHE A 237 16.93 5.64 3.27
C PHE A 237 15.59 5.35 3.94
N LEU A 238 15.62 4.90 5.18
CA LEU A 238 14.46 4.84 6.05
C LEU A 238 14.68 5.75 7.25
N THR A 239 13.82 6.74 7.45
CA THR A 239 13.69 7.41 8.74
C THR A 239 12.30 7.16 9.28
N PHE A 240 12.20 6.68 10.51
CA PHE A 240 10.93 6.26 11.07
C PHE A 240 10.71 6.89 12.44
N ALA A 241 9.50 7.43 12.66
CA ALA A 241 9.12 8.13 13.87
C ALA A 241 10.15 9.20 14.25
N SER A 242 10.46 10.10 13.33
CA SER A 242 11.51 11.11 13.50
C SER A 242 10.98 12.52 13.25
N ASP A 243 11.67 13.51 13.83
CA ASP A 243 11.38 14.94 13.69
C ASP A 243 12.67 15.73 13.42
N HIS A 244 12.57 17.01 13.05
CA HIS A 244 13.69 17.90 12.73
C HIS A 244 14.71 17.24 11.79
N GLY A 245 14.18 16.58 10.73
CA GLY A 245 14.97 15.88 9.74
C GLY A 245 15.29 16.72 8.51
N LEU A 246 16.48 16.52 7.95
CA LEU A 246 16.89 17.11 6.68
C LEU A 246 17.62 16.09 5.82
N TYR A 247 17.08 15.83 4.62
CA TYR A 247 17.80 15.16 3.54
C TYR A 247 18.22 16.21 2.53
N LYS A 248 19.47 16.22 2.14
CA LYS A 248 19.94 17.11 1.08
C LYS A 248 21.02 16.50 0.22
N ASN A 249 20.96 16.77 -1.08
CA ASN A 249 21.93 16.32 -2.08
C ASN A 249 22.14 14.80 -2.09
N CYS A 250 21.16 14.02 -1.63
CA CYS A 250 21.25 12.58 -1.52
C CYS A 250 20.90 11.86 -2.83
N GLU A 251 21.31 10.60 -2.94
CA GLU A 251 20.93 9.75 -4.06
C GLU A 251 20.58 8.35 -3.58
N SER A 252 19.56 7.76 -4.19
CA SER A 252 19.14 6.39 -3.85
C SER A 252 18.66 5.64 -5.08
N TYR A 253 19.20 4.42 -5.33
CA TYR A 253 18.76 3.62 -6.46
C TYR A 253 18.96 2.11 -6.30
N GLY A 254 18.20 1.34 -7.09
CA GLY A 254 18.30 -0.11 -7.13
C GLY A 254 17.78 -0.78 -5.86
N ASN A 255 16.73 -0.24 -5.24
CA ASN A 255 16.17 -0.77 -4.00
C ASN A 255 14.84 -1.49 -4.27
N GLY A 256 14.62 -2.59 -3.55
CA GLY A 256 13.43 -3.44 -3.71
C GLY A 256 12.13 -2.81 -3.22
N ASP A 257 12.22 -1.77 -2.40
CA ASP A 257 11.11 -0.89 -2.04
C ASP A 257 11.48 0.55 -2.39
N SER A 258 11.45 1.48 -1.46
CA SER A 258 11.64 2.89 -1.77
C SER A 258 13.09 3.37 -1.64
N GLY A 259 13.43 4.34 -2.49
CA GLY A 259 14.71 5.04 -2.36
C GLY A 259 14.75 5.91 -1.11
N ILE A 260 13.68 6.66 -0.83
CA ILE A 260 13.55 7.57 0.32
C ILE A 260 12.23 7.30 1.03
N TYR A 261 12.30 6.99 2.34
CA TYR A 261 11.12 6.71 3.14
C TYR A 261 11.13 7.40 4.50
N PRO A 262 10.53 8.61 4.63
CA PRO A 262 10.27 9.25 5.92
C PRO A 262 8.96 8.71 6.52
N GLY A 263 8.95 7.45 6.95
CA GLY A 263 7.79 6.80 7.52
C GLY A 263 7.45 7.32 8.92
N SER A 264 6.17 7.46 9.22
CA SER A 264 5.71 7.94 10.53
C SER A 264 6.45 9.19 11.01
N ALA A 265 6.73 10.13 10.10
CA ALA A 265 7.27 11.43 10.51
C ALA A 265 6.32 12.12 11.48
N SER A 266 6.85 12.98 12.35
CA SER A 266 6.05 13.60 13.42
C SER A 266 4.84 14.36 12.87
N ASN A 267 3.66 14.04 13.39
CA ASN A 267 2.38 14.62 12.98
C ASN A 267 2.12 16.01 13.64
N ILE A 268 3.12 16.85 13.63
CA ILE A 268 3.14 18.17 14.31
C ILE A 268 2.09 19.15 13.75
N ASN A 269 1.57 18.88 12.58
CA ASN A 269 0.58 19.71 11.92
C ASN A 269 -0.83 19.15 12.02
N ASP A 270 -1.05 18.11 12.81
CA ASP A 270 -2.38 17.55 13.03
C ASP A 270 -3.35 18.62 13.55
N GLY A 271 -4.52 18.72 12.91
CA GLY A 271 -5.52 19.76 13.22
C GLY A 271 -5.27 21.14 12.57
N TYR A 272 -4.14 21.35 11.88
CA TYR A 272 -3.93 22.52 11.04
C TYR A 272 -4.57 22.34 9.66
N GLY A 273 -4.89 23.47 9.00
CA GLY A 273 -5.21 23.51 7.58
C GLY A 273 -3.94 23.54 6.71
N TYR A 274 -3.98 24.31 5.61
CA TYR A 274 -2.83 24.42 4.70
C TYR A 274 -1.69 25.29 5.24
N ASP A 275 -1.95 26.18 6.17
CA ASP A 275 -0.95 27.10 6.74
C ASP A 275 -0.31 26.47 7.99
N VAL A 276 0.71 25.66 7.74
CA VAL A 276 1.41 24.92 8.78
C VAL A 276 2.60 25.70 9.32
N PRO A 277 2.90 25.62 10.64
CA PRO A 277 4.00 26.40 11.24
C PRO A 277 5.39 25.92 10.83
N ARG A 278 5.61 24.62 10.63
CA ARG A 278 6.85 24.01 10.15
C ARG A 278 6.61 22.62 9.60
N TYR A 279 7.61 22.06 8.97
CA TYR A 279 7.63 20.65 8.59
C TYR A 279 8.51 19.84 9.55
N ALA A 280 8.17 18.57 9.77
CA ALA A 280 8.96 17.67 10.58
C ALA A 280 10.24 17.24 9.85
N ILE A 281 10.12 17.00 8.55
CA ILE A 281 11.24 16.56 7.70
C ILE A 281 11.23 17.38 6.40
N GLU A 282 12.42 17.82 6.00
CA GLU A 282 12.67 18.47 4.71
C GLU A 282 13.55 17.57 3.83
N ILE A 283 13.19 17.45 2.55
CA ILE A 283 13.93 16.65 1.55
C ILE A 283 14.18 17.50 0.32
N THR A 284 15.44 17.81 0.02
CA THR A 284 15.79 18.73 -1.05
C THR A 284 17.06 18.34 -1.81
N GLY A 285 17.08 18.57 -3.11
CA GLY A 285 18.25 18.31 -3.96
C GLY A 285 18.63 16.83 -4.06
N CYS A 286 17.72 15.93 -3.72
CA CYS A 286 17.93 14.48 -3.78
C CYS A 286 17.45 13.90 -5.11
N ARG A 287 18.09 12.83 -5.56
CA ARG A 287 17.63 12.01 -6.66
C ARG A 287 17.31 10.58 -6.21
N SER A 288 16.13 10.09 -6.55
CA SER A 288 15.71 8.72 -6.26
C SER A 288 15.23 8.04 -7.53
N HIS A 289 15.94 6.99 -7.97
CA HIS A 289 15.70 6.40 -9.29
C HIS A 289 15.95 4.89 -9.33
N HIS A 290 15.32 4.20 -10.29
CA HIS A 290 15.46 2.75 -10.47
C HIS A 290 15.14 1.93 -9.20
N ASN A 291 14.20 2.42 -8.39
CA ASN A 291 13.64 1.71 -7.24
C ASN A 291 12.26 1.16 -7.58
N MET A 292 11.68 0.39 -6.68
CA MET A 292 10.27 0.07 -6.78
C MET A 292 9.44 1.37 -6.66
N VAL A 293 9.72 2.21 -5.69
CA VAL A 293 9.16 3.57 -5.60
C VAL A 293 10.25 4.59 -5.26
N GLY A 294 10.18 5.76 -5.86
CA GLY A 294 11.17 6.81 -5.57
C GLY A 294 11.07 7.32 -4.14
N TYR A 295 9.86 7.62 -3.71
CA TYR A 295 9.54 8.13 -2.37
C TYR A 295 8.35 7.38 -1.79
N SER A 296 8.45 6.92 -0.56
CA SER A 296 7.33 6.38 0.22
C SER A 296 7.06 7.26 1.44
N GLY A 297 5.80 7.55 1.69
CA GLY A 297 5.35 8.40 2.78
C GLY A 297 4.21 7.78 3.58
N THR A 298 4.31 6.48 3.91
CA THR A 298 3.32 5.84 4.80
C THR A 298 3.37 6.53 6.16
N ALA A 299 2.25 7.14 6.57
CA ALA A 299 2.19 8.04 7.72
C ALA A 299 3.33 9.10 7.73
N GLY A 300 3.79 9.49 6.55
CA GLY A 300 4.81 10.53 6.36
C GLY A 300 4.19 11.90 6.55
N ASP A 301 3.90 12.24 7.79
CA ASP A 301 3.25 13.49 8.14
C ASP A 301 4.22 14.67 8.10
N SER A 302 3.69 15.81 7.71
CA SER A 302 4.43 17.08 7.83
C SER A 302 5.80 17.04 7.14
N VAL A 303 5.89 16.44 5.94
CA VAL A 303 7.12 16.33 5.14
C VAL A 303 7.10 17.33 3.99
N TRP A 304 8.17 18.07 3.84
CA TRP A 304 8.37 18.99 2.70
C TRP A 304 9.40 18.42 1.73
N VAL A 305 8.92 18.06 0.54
CA VAL A 305 9.70 17.42 -0.53
C VAL A 305 9.81 18.42 -1.68
N HIS A 306 10.99 18.99 -1.91
CA HIS A 306 11.14 20.03 -2.93
C HIS A 306 12.48 20.00 -3.66
N ASP A 307 12.46 20.44 -4.90
CA ASP A 307 13.65 20.55 -5.75
C ASP A 307 14.40 19.20 -5.91
N ASN A 308 13.65 18.07 -5.90
CA ASN A 308 14.19 16.71 -6.07
C ASN A 308 13.89 16.16 -7.46
N GLU A 309 14.56 15.06 -7.82
CA GLU A 309 14.29 14.28 -9.02
C GLU A 309 13.88 12.85 -8.64
N LEU A 310 12.68 12.43 -9.05
CA LEU A 310 12.14 11.07 -8.84
C LEU A 310 11.87 10.45 -10.21
N ASP A 311 12.79 9.62 -10.71
CA ASP A 311 12.76 9.18 -12.10
C ASP A 311 13.06 7.69 -12.27
N HIS A 312 12.54 7.09 -13.35
CA HIS A 312 12.82 5.71 -13.72
C HIS A 312 12.58 4.68 -12.60
N ASN A 313 11.69 4.97 -11.65
CA ASN A 313 11.19 3.99 -10.70
C ASN A 313 10.00 3.22 -11.30
N MET A 314 9.47 2.24 -10.60
CA MET A 314 8.19 1.64 -10.95
C MET A 314 7.03 2.62 -10.66
N GLY A 315 7.08 3.32 -9.53
CA GLY A 315 6.25 4.49 -9.19
C GLY A 315 7.11 5.64 -8.67
N GLY A 316 6.71 6.89 -8.92
CA GLY A 316 7.50 8.06 -8.51
C GLY A 316 7.43 8.29 -7.01
N ALA A 317 6.24 8.50 -6.48
CA ALA A 317 6.01 8.73 -5.06
C ALA A 317 4.70 8.07 -4.60
N SER A 318 4.66 7.67 -3.33
CA SER A 318 3.46 7.18 -2.65
C SER A 318 3.32 7.87 -1.30
N MET A 319 2.21 8.54 -1.06
CA MET A 319 1.75 8.97 0.27
C MET A 319 0.57 8.09 0.62
N ASP A 320 0.68 7.35 1.72
CA ASP A 320 -0.38 6.40 2.02
C ASP A 320 -0.70 6.24 3.52
N SER A 321 -1.91 5.75 3.75
CA SER A 321 -2.43 5.36 5.05
C SER A 321 -2.81 3.87 5.07
N ALA A 322 -2.19 3.05 4.21
CA ALA A 322 -2.65 1.69 3.94
C ALA A 322 -2.07 0.64 4.89
N PHE A 323 -1.01 0.96 5.63
CA PHE A 323 -0.31 -0.02 6.47
C PHE A 323 -0.62 0.18 7.95
N PRO A 324 -1.25 -0.81 8.62
CA PRO A 324 -1.56 -0.74 10.05
C PRO A 324 -0.32 -0.60 10.93
N GLY A 325 -0.48 -0.02 12.09
CA GLY A 325 0.57 0.02 13.10
C GLY A 325 1.54 1.19 13.01
N HIS A 326 1.49 1.98 11.94
CA HIS A 326 2.31 3.19 11.81
C HIS A 326 1.77 4.29 12.72
N PRO A 327 2.55 4.84 13.67
CA PRO A 327 2.12 6.01 14.43
C PRO A 327 1.92 7.21 13.49
N GLY A 328 0.92 8.04 13.76
CA GLY A 328 0.59 9.21 12.96
C GLY A 328 -0.42 8.98 11.84
N LEU A 329 -0.96 7.77 11.67
CA LEU A 329 -2.03 7.54 10.67
C LEU A 329 -3.33 8.27 11.05
N PRO A 330 -4.05 8.81 10.05
CA PRO A 330 -3.78 8.84 8.61
C PRO A 330 -2.67 9.83 8.23
N GLN A 331 -2.02 9.62 7.09
CA GLN A 331 -0.99 10.50 6.55
C GLN A 331 -1.55 11.90 6.27
N ASN A 332 -0.86 12.94 6.70
CA ASN A 332 -1.29 14.34 6.57
C ASN A 332 -0.14 15.29 6.20
N HIS A 333 -0.47 16.42 5.57
CA HIS A 333 0.39 17.60 5.43
C HIS A 333 1.73 17.38 4.71
N ALA A 334 1.83 16.43 3.77
CA ALA A 334 2.98 16.40 2.88
C ALA A 334 2.90 17.55 1.85
N ARG A 335 4.02 18.19 1.56
CA ARG A 335 4.14 19.21 0.52
C ARG A 335 5.19 18.79 -0.50
N PHE A 336 4.76 18.63 -1.74
CA PHE A 336 5.61 18.38 -2.89
C PHE A 336 5.67 19.64 -3.76
N GLU A 337 6.84 20.20 -3.93
CA GLU A 337 7.02 21.47 -4.61
C GLU A 337 8.27 21.50 -5.50
N ARG A 338 8.16 21.95 -6.73
CA ARG A 338 9.26 22.08 -7.69
C ARG A 338 10.08 20.82 -7.95
N ASN A 339 9.49 19.63 -7.74
CA ASN A 339 10.17 18.38 -8.04
C ASN A 339 10.06 18.02 -9.52
N LEU A 340 11.03 17.26 -10.02
CA LEU A 340 10.98 16.55 -11.29
C LEU A 340 10.54 15.11 -11.04
N ILE A 341 9.35 14.75 -11.51
CA ILE A 341 8.78 13.42 -11.31
C ILE A 341 8.44 12.87 -12.68
N HIS A 342 9.28 11.97 -13.20
CA HIS A 342 9.14 11.58 -14.59
C HIS A 342 9.59 10.16 -14.90
N ASP A 343 9.03 9.62 -15.99
CA ASP A 343 9.42 8.33 -16.57
C ASP A 343 9.41 7.16 -15.57
N ASN A 344 8.57 7.21 -14.53
CA ASN A 344 8.46 6.14 -13.53
C ASN A 344 7.63 4.98 -14.09
N ASN A 345 8.23 4.23 -15.01
CA ASN A 345 7.56 3.22 -15.81
C ASN A 345 8.22 1.83 -15.71
N GLN A 346 9.20 1.66 -14.80
CA GLN A 346 9.90 0.38 -14.69
C GLN A 346 8.91 -0.72 -14.27
N ASN A 347 9.04 -1.88 -14.90
CA ASN A 347 8.28 -3.06 -14.53
C ASN A 347 9.25 -4.16 -14.10
N TYR A 348 9.33 -4.38 -12.81
CA TYR A 348 10.22 -5.39 -12.22
C TYR A 348 9.54 -6.74 -11.98
N TYR A 349 8.25 -6.87 -12.25
CA TYR A 349 7.52 -8.13 -12.06
C TYR A 349 8.03 -9.32 -12.90
N PRO A 350 8.67 -9.13 -14.06
CA PRO A 350 9.34 -10.25 -14.73
C PRO A 350 10.36 -10.98 -13.86
N TYR A 351 11.14 -10.28 -13.01
CA TYR A 351 12.08 -10.90 -12.07
C TYR A 351 11.42 -11.71 -10.96
N VAL A 352 10.19 -11.40 -10.67
CA VAL A 352 9.36 -12.18 -9.76
C VAL A 352 8.85 -13.44 -10.46
N ALA A 353 8.35 -13.27 -11.68
CA ALA A 353 7.76 -14.35 -12.47
C ALA A 353 8.79 -15.43 -12.85
N ASP A 354 10.02 -15.06 -13.18
CA ASP A 354 11.10 -15.99 -13.55
C ASP A 354 11.82 -16.63 -12.36
N GLY A 355 11.48 -16.18 -11.13
CA GLY A 355 12.04 -16.72 -9.89
C GLY A 355 13.37 -16.07 -9.45
N THR A 356 13.85 -15.03 -10.12
CA THR A 356 15.04 -14.28 -9.71
C THR A 356 14.87 -13.71 -8.30
N CYS A 357 13.73 -13.12 -8.00
CA CYS A 357 13.45 -12.56 -6.67
C CYS A 357 13.25 -13.59 -5.55
N ALA A 358 13.13 -14.87 -5.90
CA ALA A 358 13.10 -15.94 -4.90
C ALA A 358 14.47 -16.43 -4.44
N LYS A 359 15.54 -15.99 -5.12
CA LYS A 359 16.92 -16.28 -4.72
C LYS A 359 17.30 -15.48 -3.47
N PRO A 360 18.34 -15.89 -2.73
CA PRO A 360 18.95 -15.02 -1.71
C PRO A 360 19.35 -13.65 -2.31
N PRO A 361 19.25 -12.54 -1.58
CA PRO A 361 19.56 -11.20 -2.12
C PRO A 361 20.92 -11.09 -2.81
N VAL A 362 21.94 -11.76 -2.30
CA VAL A 362 23.29 -11.79 -2.89
C VAL A 362 23.33 -12.38 -4.31
N ASP A 363 22.36 -13.23 -4.67
CA ASP A 363 22.31 -13.93 -5.95
C ASP A 363 21.28 -13.34 -6.92
N ARG A 364 20.62 -12.23 -6.55
CA ARG A 364 19.54 -11.62 -7.37
C ARG A 364 20.06 -10.74 -8.48
N GLY A 365 21.22 -10.11 -8.32
CA GLY A 365 21.81 -9.23 -9.33
C GLY A 365 21.35 -7.79 -9.24
N TYR A 366 21.19 -7.24 -8.04
CA TYR A 366 20.84 -5.82 -7.84
C TYR A 366 21.87 -4.88 -8.52
N GLU A 367 23.15 -5.22 -8.47
CA GLU A 367 24.22 -4.46 -9.11
C GLU A 367 24.13 -4.46 -10.66
N GLN A 368 23.36 -5.38 -11.24
CA GLN A 368 23.09 -5.49 -12.68
C GLN A 368 21.73 -4.89 -13.05
N GLY A 369 21.07 -4.18 -12.14
CA GLY A 369 19.81 -3.51 -12.38
C GLY A 369 18.55 -4.36 -12.09
N VAL A 370 18.70 -5.52 -11.47
CA VAL A 370 17.56 -6.26 -10.94
C VAL A 370 17.02 -5.50 -9.72
N VAL A 371 15.70 -5.38 -9.65
CA VAL A 371 14.99 -4.89 -8.48
C VAL A 371 13.87 -5.87 -8.16
N CYS A 372 13.77 -6.27 -6.91
CA CYS A 372 12.75 -7.21 -6.45
C CYS A 372 11.70 -6.48 -5.61
N PRO A 373 10.52 -6.20 -6.19
CA PRO A 373 9.46 -5.47 -5.48
C PRO A 373 9.05 -6.17 -4.19
N GLN A 374 9.10 -5.47 -3.07
CA GLN A 374 8.72 -6.00 -1.76
C GLN A 374 7.23 -5.84 -1.50
N ILE A 375 6.62 -4.82 -2.06
CA ILE A 375 5.16 -4.63 -2.06
C ILE A 375 4.65 -4.51 -3.50
N SER A 376 3.36 -4.67 -3.68
CA SER A 376 2.74 -4.45 -4.99
C SER A 376 2.56 -2.97 -5.25
N MET A 377 3.21 -2.47 -6.29
CA MET A 377 3.04 -1.12 -6.80
C MET A 377 2.72 -1.14 -8.30
N PRO A 378 1.78 -0.31 -8.74
CA PRO A 378 1.46 -0.18 -10.16
C PRO A 378 2.56 0.56 -10.93
N PRO A 379 3.17 -0.05 -11.95
CA PRO A 379 4.11 0.66 -12.81
C PRO A 379 3.45 1.83 -13.55
N GLY A 380 4.18 2.92 -13.72
CA GLY A 380 3.77 4.01 -14.60
C GLY A 380 2.95 5.12 -13.93
N THR A 381 3.08 5.29 -12.62
CA THR A 381 2.40 6.36 -11.87
C THR A 381 3.40 7.37 -11.34
N GLY A 382 3.09 8.66 -11.47
CA GLY A 382 3.90 9.74 -10.92
C GLY A 382 3.76 9.82 -9.40
N ILE A 383 2.63 10.28 -8.91
CA ILE A 383 2.35 10.41 -7.47
C ILE A 383 1.07 9.67 -7.11
N ILE A 384 1.17 8.77 -6.15
CA ILE A 384 0.04 8.06 -5.54
C ILE A 384 -0.26 8.69 -4.19
N THR A 385 -1.50 9.07 -3.96
CA THR A 385 -2.03 9.49 -2.65
C THR A 385 -3.13 8.51 -2.25
N ALA A 386 -2.76 7.55 -1.42
CA ALA A 386 -3.71 6.53 -0.94
C ALA A 386 -4.09 6.83 0.52
N GLY A 387 -5.10 7.64 0.71
CA GLY A 387 -5.62 8.01 2.04
C GLY A 387 -4.91 9.18 2.72
N GLY A 388 -4.17 10.01 1.97
CA GLY A 388 -3.55 11.21 2.52
C GLY A 388 -4.51 12.39 2.62
N ASN A 389 -4.31 13.28 3.61
CA ASN A 389 -5.09 14.49 3.80
C ASN A 389 -4.21 15.74 3.81
N TRP A 390 -4.78 16.88 3.44
CA TRP A 390 -4.14 18.19 3.51
C TRP A 390 -2.79 18.26 2.77
N ASN A 391 -2.57 17.40 1.77
CA ASN A 391 -1.34 17.43 0.99
C ASN A 391 -1.37 18.52 -0.06
N LEU A 392 -0.20 19.12 -0.28
CA LEU A 392 0.03 20.14 -1.29
C LEU A 392 0.95 19.58 -2.37
N TYR A 393 0.47 19.54 -3.60
CA TYR A 393 1.24 19.21 -4.80
C TYR A 393 1.27 20.43 -5.70
N GLU A 394 2.32 21.25 -5.59
CA GLU A 394 2.38 22.56 -6.21
C GLU A 394 3.67 22.73 -7.02
N ASP A 395 3.58 23.29 -8.22
CA ASP A 395 4.71 23.66 -9.08
C ASP A 395 5.67 22.49 -9.42
N ASN A 396 5.17 21.23 -9.50
CA ASN A 396 5.98 20.09 -9.90
C ASN A 396 5.89 19.85 -11.40
N TRP A 397 6.97 19.34 -12.00
CA TRP A 397 6.97 18.78 -13.35
C TRP A 397 6.69 17.30 -13.28
N VAL A 398 5.51 16.85 -13.78
CA VAL A 398 5.07 15.45 -13.72
C VAL A 398 4.76 14.96 -15.13
N TYR A 399 5.63 14.15 -15.71
CA TYR A 399 5.54 13.79 -17.13
C TYR A 399 6.09 12.42 -17.48
N GLY A 400 5.68 11.91 -18.65
CA GLY A 400 6.20 10.67 -19.22
C GLY A 400 5.69 9.39 -18.55
N HIS A 401 4.60 9.45 -17.80
CA HIS A 401 4.05 8.30 -17.10
C HIS A 401 3.06 7.52 -17.99
N GLN A 402 3.27 6.21 -18.09
CA GLN A 402 2.43 5.34 -18.92
C GLN A 402 1.03 5.10 -18.34
N ARG A 403 0.76 5.58 -17.12
CA ARG A 403 -0.52 5.41 -16.43
C ARG A 403 -1.13 6.74 -16.01
N ALA A 404 -0.66 7.34 -14.96
CA ALA A 404 -1.21 8.59 -14.44
C ALA A 404 -0.12 9.47 -13.83
N ALA A 405 -0.24 10.79 -13.99
CA ALA A 405 0.59 11.74 -13.26
C ALA A 405 0.22 11.70 -11.77
N PHE A 406 -1.05 11.85 -11.47
CA PHE A 406 -1.59 11.82 -10.11
C PHE A 406 -2.66 10.75 -9.94
N PHE A 407 -2.59 10.06 -8.82
CA PHE A 407 -3.56 9.07 -8.39
C PHE A 407 -4.01 9.41 -6.96
N LEU A 408 -5.31 9.54 -6.73
CA LEU A 408 -5.90 9.80 -5.41
C LEU A 408 -6.97 8.77 -5.09
N SER A 409 -6.86 8.11 -3.94
CA SER A 409 -7.87 7.20 -3.43
C SER A 409 -8.02 7.27 -1.92
N ALA A 410 -9.23 7.04 -1.41
CA ALA A 410 -9.46 6.91 0.03
C ALA A 410 -8.94 5.58 0.57
N VAL A 411 -8.56 5.57 1.85
CA VAL A 411 -8.20 4.37 2.61
C VAL A 411 -9.06 4.31 3.87
N PRO A 412 -10.05 3.40 3.96
CA PRO A 412 -10.88 3.25 5.14
C PRO A 412 -10.10 2.80 6.38
N ALA A 413 -10.57 3.16 7.57
CA ALA A 413 -9.90 2.88 8.83
C ALA A 413 -9.64 1.38 9.09
N PHE A 414 -10.53 0.48 8.64
CA PHE A 414 -10.33 -0.95 8.84
C PHE A 414 -9.06 -1.48 8.17
N ILE A 415 -8.60 -0.83 7.08
CA ILE A 415 -7.33 -1.18 6.40
C ILE A 415 -6.15 -0.81 7.30
N ARG A 416 -6.26 0.28 8.04
CA ARG A 416 -5.27 0.73 9.02
C ARG A 416 -5.33 -0.04 10.35
N GLY A 417 -6.20 -1.05 10.45
CA GLY A 417 -6.41 -1.78 11.70
C GLY A 417 -7.23 -1.01 12.76
N GLU A 418 -7.90 0.08 12.37
CA GLU A 418 -8.72 0.88 13.25
C GLU A 418 -10.18 0.41 13.21
N SER A 419 -10.81 0.28 14.39
CA SER A 419 -12.21 -0.16 14.53
C SER A 419 -13.20 0.99 14.68
N ALA A 420 -12.74 2.24 14.86
CA ALA A 420 -13.60 3.38 15.10
C ALA A 420 -14.47 3.70 13.89
N TRP A 421 -15.79 3.66 14.10
CA TRP A 421 -16.77 3.92 13.03
C TRP A 421 -16.57 5.27 12.34
N GLY A 422 -16.34 6.33 13.12
CA GLY A 422 -16.19 7.69 12.59
C GLY A 422 -14.93 7.91 11.74
N LYS A 423 -13.95 6.98 11.79
CA LYS A 423 -12.69 7.08 11.07
C LYS A 423 -12.67 6.40 9.70
N GLN A 424 -13.79 5.79 9.29
CA GLN A 424 -13.81 5.06 8.00
C GLN A 424 -13.76 5.97 6.78
N THR A 425 -14.05 7.23 6.98
CA THR A 425 -14.12 8.22 5.92
C THR A 425 -13.29 9.46 6.24
N ASP A 426 -12.21 9.30 7.02
CA ASP A 426 -11.32 10.37 7.46
C ASP A 426 -10.08 10.54 6.59
N THR A 427 -10.05 9.92 5.41
CA THR A 427 -8.92 9.99 4.48
C THR A 427 -9.28 10.59 3.13
N SER A 428 -8.26 11.06 2.42
CA SER A 428 -8.31 11.69 1.10
C SER A 428 -9.07 13.02 1.08
N HIS A 429 -8.92 13.80 2.14
CA HIS A 429 -9.53 15.11 2.23
C HIS A 429 -8.53 16.24 1.96
N HIS A 430 -9.00 17.32 1.37
CA HIS A 430 -8.28 18.58 1.25
C HIS A 430 -6.91 18.47 0.57
N ASN A 431 -6.75 17.58 -0.41
CA ASN A 431 -5.53 17.52 -1.21
C ASN A 431 -5.60 18.55 -2.35
N ARG A 432 -4.55 19.35 -2.50
CA ARG A 432 -4.48 20.41 -3.51
C ARG A 432 -3.43 20.09 -4.56
N TYR A 433 -3.85 20.05 -5.80
CA TYR A 433 -3.00 19.83 -6.98
C TYR A 433 -3.04 21.09 -7.86
N ALA A 434 -2.10 22.00 -7.69
CA ALA A 434 -2.14 23.30 -8.36
C ALA A 434 -0.80 23.71 -8.95
N ALA A 435 -0.82 24.48 -10.02
CA ALA A 435 0.35 24.99 -10.71
C ALA A 435 1.35 23.91 -11.18
N ASN A 436 0.94 22.64 -11.28
CA ASN A 436 1.82 21.58 -11.74
C ASN A 436 1.93 21.58 -13.28
N HIS A 437 3.13 21.31 -13.77
CA HIS A 437 3.45 21.21 -15.19
C HIS A 437 3.28 19.76 -15.64
N LEU A 438 2.10 19.42 -16.17
CA LEU A 438 1.73 18.05 -16.51
C LEU A 438 2.04 17.76 -17.98
N GLY A 439 2.67 16.61 -18.25
CA GLY A 439 2.95 16.15 -19.61
C GLY A 439 3.96 17.00 -20.39
N VAL A 440 4.74 17.82 -19.70
CA VAL A 440 5.81 18.64 -20.28
C VAL A 440 7.07 18.62 -19.39
N ASP A 441 8.24 18.64 -20.01
CA ASP A 441 9.51 18.78 -19.29
C ASP A 441 9.85 20.26 -18.98
N LYS A 442 10.93 20.52 -18.23
CA LYS A 442 11.39 21.90 -17.91
C LYS A 442 11.79 22.72 -19.13
N ALA A 443 12.10 22.08 -20.26
CA ALA A 443 12.41 22.77 -21.52
C ALA A 443 11.16 23.09 -22.36
N GLY A 444 9.98 22.67 -21.89
CA GLY A 444 8.70 22.86 -22.58
C GLY A 444 8.41 21.81 -23.65
N ASN A 445 9.19 20.73 -23.73
CA ASN A 445 8.93 19.66 -24.68
C ASN A 445 7.76 18.81 -24.20
N ALA A 446 6.88 18.40 -25.12
CA ALA A 446 5.77 17.51 -24.82
C ALA A 446 6.26 16.11 -24.43
N ARG A 447 5.94 15.69 -23.24
CA ARG A 447 6.22 14.38 -22.64
C ARG A 447 4.95 13.88 -21.95
N PRO A 448 3.90 13.50 -22.72
CA PRO A 448 2.57 13.29 -22.18
C PRO A 448 2.51 12.14 -21.19
N ASN A 449 1.73 12.30 -20.14
CA ASN A 449 1.24 11.21 -19.36
C ASN A 449 0.05 10.56 -20.08
N ARG A 450 -0.22 9.29 -19.81
CA ARG A 450 -1.39 8.65 -20.40
C ARG A 450 -2.70 9.18 -19.83
N THR A 451 -2.71 9.51 -18.53
CA THR A 451 -3.80 10.16 -17.81
C THR A 451 -3.17 11.16 -16.85
N GLU A 452 -3.69 12.36 -16.77
CA GLU A 452 -3.12 13.35 -15.85
C GLU A 452 -3.60 13.10 -14.41
N VAL A 453 -4.89 12.83 -14.26
CA VAL A 453 -5.49 12.59 -12.93
C VAL A 453 -6.36 11.35 -12.97
N TRP A 454 -6.16 10.52 -11.94
CA TRP A 454 -7.04 9.44 -11.63
C TRP A 454 -7.47 9.54 -10.17
N TRP A 455 -8.75 9.80 -9.94
CA TRP A 455 -9.36 9.96 -8.62
C TRP A 455 -10.51 8.98 -8.46
N ASP A 456 -10.63 8.35 -7.29
CA ASP A 456 -11.73 7.45 -6.98
C ASP A 456 -13.04 8.19 -6.61
N GLY A 457 -13.02 9.52 -6.59
CA GLY A 457 -14.16 10.35 -6.25
C GLY A 457 -14.45 10.46 -4.75
N GLN A 458 -13.58 9.95 -3.89
CA GLN A 458 -13.73 9.99 -2.44
C GLN A 458 -13.03 11.21 -1.84
N GLY A 459 -13.52 11.62 -0.66
CA GLY A 459 -12.94 12.72 0.10
C GLY A 459 -13.49 14.09 -0.31
N ASP A 460 -13.48 15.01 0.65
CA ASP A 460 -13.99 16.35 0.50
C ASP A 460 -12.85 17.37 0.37
N GLY A 461 -13.08 18.49 -0.29
CA GLY A 461 -12.14 19.60 -0.38
C GLY A 461 -10.92 19.34 -1.26
N ASN A 462 -10.88 18.24 -2.01
CA ASN A 462 -9.84 18.01 -3.00
C ASN A 462 -10.04 18.90 -4.23
N CYS A 463 -8.94 19.43 -4.78
CA CYS A 463 -9.05 20.27 -5.97
C CYS A 463 -7.87 20.10 -6.92
N TRP A 464 -8.13 20.38 -8.20
CA TRP A 464 -7.14 20.36 -9.27
C TRP A 464 -7.16 21.67 -10.06
N GLN A 465 -6.01 22.11 -10.51
CA GLN A 465 -5.96 23.22 -11.44
C GLN A 465 -6.45 22.78 -12.82
N SER A 466 -7.13 23.67 -13.53
CA SER A 466 -8.02 23.36 -14.65
C SER A 466 -7.35 22.81 -15.92
N ASP A 467 -6.03 22.79 -16.02
CA ASP A 467 -5.31 22.37 -17.22
C ASP A 467 -4.93 20.88 -17.22
N ALA A 468 -5.52 20.10 -16.30
CA ALA A 468 -5.38 18.67 -16.34
C ALA A 468 -6.04 18.13 -17.63
N GLY A 469 -5.22 17.55 -18.52
CA GLY A 469 -5.70 16.89 -19.74
C GLY A 469 -6.65 15.72 -19.46
N ALA A 470 -6.35 14.51 -19.90
CA ALA A 470 -7.19 13.37 -19.65
C ALA A 470 -7.31 13.06 -18.14
N ALA A 471 -8.50 13.16 -17.58
CA ALA A 471 -8.79 12.87 -16.17
C ALA A 471 -9.92 11.85 -16.01
N THR A 472 -9.90 11.13 -14.89
CA THR A 472 -10.98 10.23 -14.46
C THR A 472 -11.29 10.51 -12.98
N PRO A 473 -12.47 11.04 -12.61
CA PRO A 473 -13.57 11.47 -13.52
C PRO A 473 -13.18 12.66 -14.40
N THR A 474 -13.87 12.86 -15.50
CA THR A 474 -13.56 13.92 -16.48
C THR A 474 -13.80 15.33 -15.93
N ALA A 475 -14.70 15.49 -14.95
CA ALA A 475 -14.95 16.74 -14.24
C ALA A 475 -14.34 16.66 -12.84
N LEU A 476 -13.34 17.50 -12.59
CA LEU A 476 -12.66 17.60 -11.31
C LEU A 476 -13.06 18.92 -10.62
N PRO A 477 -13.15 18.95 -9.28
CA PRO A 477 -13.27 20.22 -8.54
C PRO A 477 -12.07 21.12 -8.85
N ALA A 478 -12.32 22.38 -9.15
CA ALA A 478 -11.28 23.34 -9.50
C ALA A 478 -10.73 24.04 -8.25
N CYS A 479 -9.40 24.18 -8.16
CA CYS A 479 -8.74 24.97 -7.13
C CYS A 479 -9.00 26.47 -7.33
N GLY A 480 -9.37 27.17 -6.26
CA GLY A 480 -9.43 28.63 -6.23
C GLY A 480 -8.03 29.26 -6.06
N THR A 481 -8.00 30.59 -6.06
CA THR A 481 -6.74 31.35 -5.90
C THR A 481 -6.15 31.25 -4.51
N ARG A 482 -6.98 31.09 -3.49
CA ARG A 482 -6.53 30.80 -2.12
C ARG A 482 -6.51 29.31 -1.86
N ARG A 483 -5.57 28.83 -1.02
CA ARG A 483 -5.62 27.46 -0.55
C ARG A 483 -6.90 27.26 0.27
N GLY A 484 -7.59 26.17 0.01
CA GLY A 484 -8.90 25.88 0.62
C GLY A 484 -10.11 26.32 -0.21
N ASP A 485 -9.96 27.25 -1.16
CA ASP A 485 -11.04 27.58 -2.08
C ASP A 485 -11.17 26.47 -3.13
N VAL A 486 -12.34 25.86 -3.17
CA VAL A 486 -12.67 24.80 -4.14
C VAL A 486 -13.98 25.17 -4.84
N SER A 487 -14.01 25.06 -6.16
CA SER A 487 -15.19 25.33 -6.96
C SER A 487 -15.52 24.17 -7.91
N GLY A 488 -16.79 24.10 -8.34
CA GLY A 488 -17.26 23.02 -9.18
C GLY A 488 -18.04 21.98 -8.38
N ASN A 489 -18.12 20.76 -8.89
CA ASN A 489 -18.79 19.67 -8.20
C ASN A 489 -17.92 19.14 -7.07
N THR A 490 -18.18 19.62 -5.86
CA THR A 490 -17.54 19.16 -4.63
C THR A 490 -18.35 18.06 -3.94
N ASP A 491 -19.48 17.68 -4.53
CA ASP A 491 -20.26 16.57 -3.99
C ASP A 491 -19.39 15.31 -4.03
N ARG A 492 -19.36 14.65 -2.91
CA ARG A 492 -18.67 13.39 -2.76
C ARG A 492 -19.23 12.39 -3.76
N LEU A 493 -18.47 12.14 -4.81
CA LEU A 493 -18.79 11.06 -5.72
C LEU A 493 -18.69 9.76 -4.92
N VAL A 494 -19.70 8.92 -5.02
CA VAL A 494 -19.64 7.57 -4.47
C VAL A 494 -18.50 6.88 -5.22
N GLY A 495 -17.39 6.62 -4.54
CA GLY A 495 -16.17 6.16 -5.15
C GLY A 495 -16.32 4.81 -5.84
N GLU A 496 -15.37 4.47 -6.68
CA GLU A 496 -15.29 3.13 -7.24
C GLU A 496 -14.55 2.20 -6.26
N PRO A 497 -15.24 1.53 -5.34
CA PRO A 497 -14.61 0.67 -4.34
C PRO A 497 -13.80 -0.47 -4.95
N VAL A 498 -14.12 -0.86 -6.19
CA VAL A 498 -13.37 -1.84 -6.97
C VAL A 498 -11.92 -1.43 -7.17
N LYS A 499 -11.62 -0.14 -7.32
CA LYS A 499 -10.27 0.37 -7.54
C LYS A 499 -9.39 0.23 -6.29
N LEU A 500 -9.93 0.57 -5.12
CA LEU A 500 -9.21 0.38 -3.86
C LEU A 500 -9.04 -1.11 -3.53
N ALA A 501 -10.08 -1.92 -3.74
CA ALA A 501 -9.98 -3.36 -3.54
C ALA A 501 -8.94 -4.01 -4.46
N GLN A 502 -8.80 -3.54 -5.70
CA GLN A 502 -7.77 -4.00 -6.61
C GLN A 502 -6.37 -3.60 -6.13
N LEU A 503 -6.18 -2.37 -5.65
CA LEU A 503 -4.93 -1.94 -5.03
C LEU A 503 -4.54 -2.84 -3.86
N LEU A 504 -5.50 -3.14 -2.98
CA LEU A 504 -5.27 -3.98 -1.81
C LEU A 504 -4.97 -5.45 -2.15
N VAL A 505 -5.69 -6.01 -3.12
CA VAL A 505 -5.40 -7.38 -3.61
C VAL A 505 -4.01 -7.45 -4.22
N CYS A 506 -3.56 -6.37 -4.86
CA CYS A 506 -2.21 -6.29 -5.40
C CYS A 506 -1.15 -5.98 -4.33
N ALA A 507 -1.52 -5.29 -3.25
CA ALA A 507 -0.64 -5.07 -2.11
C ALA A 507 -0.36 -6.36 -1.31
N ASP A 508 -1.22 -7.35 -1.40
CA ASP A 508 -1.05 -8.67 -0.76
C ASP A 508 -0.09 -9.60 -1.54
N TYR A 509 0.79 -8.98 -2.33
CA TYR A 509 1.76 -9.69 -3.13
C TYR A 509 2.78 -10.43 -2.26
N ASN A 510 2.77 -11.76 -2.36
CA ASN A 510 3.76 -12.59 -1.67
C ASN A 510 4.93 -12.91 -2.60
N VAL A 511 6.05 -12.25 -2.38
CA VAL A 511 7.31 -12.46 -3.09
C VAL A 511 7.72 -13.94 -3.10
N GLN A 512 7.47 -14.65 -2.01
CA GLN A 512 7.83 -16.06 -1.85
C GLN A 512 6.94 -17.00 -2.66
N ALA A 513 5.71 -16.60 -2.94
CA ALA A 513 4.77 -17.42 -3.71
C ALA A 513 5.02 -17.37 -5.22
N ARG A 514 5.93 -16.53 -5.71
CA ARG A 514 6.30 -16.36 -7.13
C ARG A 514 5.11 -16.09 -8.06
N ARG A 515 4.02 -15.54 -7.54
CA ARG A 515 2.82 -15.27 -8.33
C ARG A 515 2.35 -13.86 -8.07
N LEU A 516 2.22 -13.11 -9.14
CA LEU A 516 1.36 -11.94 -9.13
C LEU A 516 -0.05 -12.41 -8.78
N PRO A 517 -0.74 -11.79 -7.83
CA PRO A 517 -2.15 -12.03 -7.64
C PRO A 517 -2.88 -11.88 -8.97
N ALA A 518 -3.82 -12.77 -9.27
CA ALA A 518 -4.58 -12.70 -10.52
C ALA A 518 -5.23 -11.32 -10.66
N GLY A 519 -4.97 -10.64 -11.78
CA GLY A 519 -5.47 -9.31 -12.04
C GLY A 519 -4.57 -8.15 -11.56
N CYS A 520 -3.38 -8.41 -11.01
CA CYS A 520 -2.42 -7.36 -10.66
C CYS A 520 -1.57 -6.89 -11.85
N ASP A 521 -1.63 -7.58 -12.96
CA ASP A 521 -1.16 -7.12 -14.26
C ASP A 521 -2.10 -6.08 -14.92
N TRP A 522 -3.21 -5.73 -14.24
CA TRP A 522 -4.25 -4.81 -14.73
C TRP A 522 -3.72 -3.48 -15.25
N TYR A 523 -2.52 -3.14 -14.90
CA TYR A 523 -1.80 -2.03 -15.46
C TYR A 523 -1.42 -2.21 -16.93
N GLY A 524 -1.35 -3.44 -17.43
CA GLY A 524 -1.14 -3.76 -18.84
C GLY A 524 -2.40 -4.16 -19.60
N ALA A 525 -3.38 -4.74 -18.93
CA ALA A 525 -4.48 -5.50 -19.54
C ALA A 525 -5.84 -4.78 -19.53
N ARG A 526 -5.92 -3.54 -20.00
CA ARG A 526 -7.20 -2.80 -20.07
C ARG A 526 -8.33 -3.51 -20.84
N GLY A 527 -8.03 -4.53 -21.64
CA GLY A 527 -9.03 -5.23 -22.46
C GLY A 527 -9.65 -6.45 -21.78
N LEU A 528 -8.84 -7.28 -21.12
CA LEU A 528 -9.27 -8.60 -20.67
C LEU A 528 -10.21 -8.56 -19.47
N GLN A 529 -9.96 -7.75 -18.46
CA GLN A 529 -10.88 -7.63 -17.31
C GLN A 529 -12.26 -7.13 -17.72
N ARG A 530 -12.32 -6.21 -18.68
CA ARG A 530 -13.60 -5.71 -19.18
C ARG A 530 -14.34 -6.80 -19.94
N VAL A 531 -13.63 -7.61 -20.73
CA VAL A 531 -14.20 -8.72 -21.49
C VAL A 531 -14.62 -9.86 -20.57
N GLU A 532 -13.79 -10.25 -19.59
CA GLU A 532 -14.13 -11.28 -18.61
C GLU A 532 -15.34 -10.87 -17.74
N THR A 533 -15.35 -9.63 -17.27
CA THR A 533 -16.48 -9.08 -16.52
C THR A 533 -17.74 -9.03 -17.37
N GLN A 534 -17.64 -8.59 -18.63
CA GLN A 534 -18.76 -8.55 -19.56
C GLN A 534 -19.26 -9.94 -19.93
N LEU A 535 -18.36 -10.92 -20.14
CA LEU A 535 -18.73 -12.30 -20.39
C LEU A 535 -19.40 -12.94 -19.17
N ALA A 536 -18.88 -12.67 -17.97
CA ALA A 536 -19.47 -13.16 -16.73
C ALA A 536 -20.85 -12.56 -16.48
N LEU A 537 -21.01 -11.25 -16.69
CA LEU A 537 -22.29 -10.55 -16.54
C LEU A 537 -23.27 -10.95 -17.67
N GLY A 538 -22.80 -11.05 -18.90
CA GLY A 538 -23.61 -11.48 -20.05
C GLY A 538 -24.09 -12.92 -19.91
N SER A 539 -23.22 -13.84 -19.50
CA SER A 539 -23.61 -15.24 -19.22
C SER A 539 -24.55 -15.32 -18.01
N GLY A 540 -24.32 -14.54 -16.97
CA GLY A 540 -25.24 -14.39 -15.83
C GLY A 540 -26.61 -13.90 -16.25
N LEU A 541 -26.71 -12.90 -17.14
CA LEU A 541 -27.96 -12.41 -17.69
C LEU A 541 -28.71 -13.47 -18.50
N VAL A 542 -28.00 -14.18 -19.40
CA VAL A 542 -28.60 -15.25 -20.21
C VAL A 542 -29.15 -16.36 -19.31
N LEU A 543 -28.40 -16.77 -18.29
CA LEU A 543 -28.86 -17.77 -17.32
C LEU A 543 -30.03 -17.26 -16.49
N ALA A 544 -30.04 -15.97 -16.13
CA ALA A 544 -31.14 -15.32 -15.43
C ALA A 544 -32.42 -15.31 -16.27
N LEU A 545 -32.32 -14.93 -17.53
CA LEU A 545 -33.44 -14.92 -18.46
C LEU A 545 -33.99 -16.33 -18.66
N ALA A 546 -33.12 -17.33 -18.83
CA ALA A 546 -33.53 -18.73 -18.94
C ALA A 546 -34.22 -19.22 -17.65
N GLY A 547 -33.66 -18.91 -16.47
CA GLY A 547 -34.26 -19.19 -15.18
C GLY A 547 -35.64 -18.50 -15.02
N CYS A 548 -35.75 -17.23 -15.37
CA CYS A 548 -37.02 -16.49 -15.35
C CYS A 548 -38.05 -17.10 -16.30
N ALA A 549 -37.67 -17.53 -17.51
CA ALA A 549 -38.56 -18.18 -18.45
C ALA A 549 -39.08 -19.54 -17.95
N LEU A 550 -38.21 -20.31 -17.29
CA LEU A 550 -38.58 -21.60 -16.66
C LEU A 550 -39.52 -21.38 -15.47
N TRP A 551 -39.24 -20.36 -14.65
CA TRP A 551 -40.05 -20.04 -13.50
C TRP A 551 -41.37 -19.35 -13.82
N TRP A 552 -41.43 -18.56 -14.90
CA TRP A 552 -42.64 -17.85 -15.32
C TRP A 552 -43.84 -18.78 -15.47
N ARG A 553 -43.64 -19.95 -16.04
CA ARG A 553 -44.71 -20.96 -16.19
C ARG A 553 -45.24 -21.52 -14.86
N ARG A 554 -44.41 -21.54 -13.82
CA ARG A 554 -44.75 -22.13 -12.51
C ARG A 554 -45.25 -21.09 -11.48
N LEU A 555 -44.94 -19.82 -11.70
CA LEU A 555 -45.29 -18.71 -10.77
C LEU A 555 -46.42 -17.85 -11.29
N ARG A 556 -47.09 -18.24 -12.38
CA ARG A 556 -48.18 -17.47 -13.03
C ARG A 556 -49.32 -17.03 -12.09
N GLY A 557 -49.52 -17.71 -10.95
CA GLY A 557 -50.53 -17.39 -9.98
C GLY A 557 -50.12 -16.38 -8.87
N SER A 558 -48.82 -16.06 -8.73
CA SER A 558 -48.31 -15.20 -7.67
C SER A 558 -47.99 -13.80 -8.19
N ARG A 559 -48.76 -12.79 -7.76
CA ARG A 559 -48.48 -11.37 -8.10
C ARG A 559 -47.12 -10.93 -7.57
N LEU A 560 -46.71 -11.39 -6.39
CA LEU A 560 -45.42 -11.06 -5.77
C LEU A 560 -44.24 -11.62 -6.60
N ALA A 561 -44.33 -12.87 -7.05
CA ALA A 561 -43.31 -13.46 -7.88
C ALA A 561 -43.21 -12.78 -9.27
N GLY A 562 -44.34 -12.38 -9.84
CA GLY A 562 -44.37 -11.63 -11.09
C GLY A 562 -43.71 -10.26 -10.97
N ALA A 563 -44.07 -9.48 -9.95
CA ALA A 563 -43.44 -8.19 -9.66
C ALA A 563 -41.95 -8.32 -9.38
N GLY A 564 -41.57 -9.30 -8.56
CA GLY A 564 -40.15 -9.59 -8.28
C GLY A 564 -39.37 -9.91 -9.55
N THR A 565 -39.90 -10.74 -10.44
CA THR A 565 -39.24 -11.09 -11.71
C THR A 565 -39.02 -9.89 -12.61
N LEU A 566 -39.97 -8.96 -12.70
CA LEU A 566 -39.81 -7.72 -13.45
C LEU A 566 -38.71 -6.83 -12.86
N LEU A 567 -38.62 -6.72 -11.53
CA LEU A 567 -37.52 -6.00 -10.86
C LEU A 567 -36.18 -6.65 -11.11
N GLY A 568 -36.11 -7.98 -11.06
CA GLY A 568 -34.88 -8.73 -11.35
C GLY A 568 -34.40 -8.53 -12.79
N LEU A 569 -35.30 -8.56 -13.76
CA LEU A 569 -34.98 -8.26 -15.15
C LEU A 569 -34.46 -6.84 -15.32
N ALA A 570 -35.12 -5.86 -14.71
CA ALA A 570 -34.67 -4.46 -14.74
C ALA A 570 -33.30 -4.29 -14.09
N GLY A 571 -33.07 -4.91 -12.93
CA GLY A 571 -31.80 -4.85 -12.23
C GLY A 571 -30.65 -5.48 -13.01
N LEU A 572 -30.86 -6.67 -13.56
CA LEU A 572 -29.83 -7.37 -14.37
C LEU A 572 -29.55 -6.62 -15.68
N THR A 573 -30.58 -6.08 -16.33
CA THR A 573 -30.38 -5.27 -17.55
C THR A 573 -29.59 -4.01 -17.23
N LEU A 574 -29.89 -3.35 -16.13
CA LEU A 574 -29.19 -2.15 -15.69
C LEU A 574 -27.73 -2.45 -15.34
N ASP A 575 -27.43 -3.60 -14.72
CA ASP A 575 -26.06 -4.01 -14.39
C ASP A 575 -25.24 -4.28 -15.67
N VAL A 576 -25.82 -4.97 -16.64
CA VAL A 576 -25.17 -5.24 -17.94
C VAL A 576 -24.95 -3.97 -18.74
N VAL A 577 -25.97 -3.12 -18.85
CA VAL A 577 -25.89 -1.86 -19.61
C VAL A 577 -24.92 -0.90 -18.92
N GLY A 578 -25.00 -0.77 -17.58
CA GLY A 578 -24.07 0.06 -16.80
C GLY A 578 -22.63 -0.37 -16.95
N SER A 579 -22.36 -1.68 -16.90
CA SER A 579 -21.00 -2.23 -17.06
C SER A 579 -20.51 -2.10 -18.50
N THR A 580 -21.35 -2.28 -19.49
CA THR A 580 -20.98 -2.22 -20.91
C THR A 580 -20.68 -0.80 -21.37
N LEU A 581 -21.49 0.15 -20.95
CA LEU A 581 -21.35 1.57 -21.32
C LEU A 581 -20.37 2.32 -20.44
N ALA A 582 -19.76 1.64 -19.44
CA ALA A 582 -18.94 2.28 -18.42
C ALA A 582 -19.65 3.51 -17.80
N LEU A 583 -20.97 3.41 -17.65
CA LEU A 583 -21.75 4.39 -16.92
C LEU A 583 -21.31 4.29 -15.46
N THR A 584 -20.53 5.24 -15.05
CA THR A 584 -19.82 5.26 -13.78
C THR A 584 -20.46 6.09 -12.64
N PRO A 585 -21.68 6.55 -12.68
CA PRO A 585 -22.28 6.92 -11.42
C PRO A 585 -22.51 5.62 -10.63
N THR A 586 -21.92 5.53 -9.46
CA THR A 586 -21.98 4.37 -8.55
C THR A 586 -23.40 4.02 -8.10
N PHE A 587 -24.35 4.94 -8.25
CA PHE A 587 -25.75 4.62 -8.02
C PHE A 587 -26.30 3.57 -9.01
N VAL A 588 -25.72 3.42 -10.22
CA VAL A 588 -26.19 2.46 -11.21
C VAL A 588 -25.97 1.02 -10.73
N PRO A 589 -24.77 0.59 -10.32
CA PRO A 589 -24.57 -0.72 -9.69
C PRO A 589 -25.38 -0.91 -8.40
N ALA A 590 -25.48 0.11 -7.56
CA ALA A 590 -26.26 0.04 -6.33
C ALA A 590 -27.76 -0.16 -6.63
N LEU A 591 -28.29 0.55 -7.61
CA LEU A 591 -29.69 0.40 -8.05
C LEU A 591 -29.92 -0.97 -8.68
N ALA A 592 -28.99 -1.47 -9.51
CA ALA A 592 -29.05 -2.79 -10.09
C ALA A 592 -29.13 -3.90 -9.03
N LEU A 593 -28.29 -3.79 -7.99
CA LEU A 593 -28.31 -4.71 -6.85
C LEU A 593 -29.55 -4.57 -5.98
N LEU A 594 -30.04 -3.35 -5.76
CA LEU A 594 -31.29 -3.11 -5.04
C LEU A 594 -32.45 -3.80 -5.73
N LEU A 595 -32.58 -3.64 -7.03
CA LEU A 595 -33.62 -4.27 -7.84
C LEU A 595 -33.49 -5.80 -7.84
N THR A 596 -32.29 -6.32 -7.95
CA THR A 596 -32.01 -7.76 -7.92
C THR A 596 -32.26 -8.36 -6.52
N GLY A 597 -31.87 -7.66 -5.47
CA GLY A 597 -32.15 -8.06 -4.08
C GLY A 597 -33.63 -8.06 -3.75
N ALA A 598 -34.37 -7.06 -4.25
CA ALA A 598 -35.83 -7.02 -4.14
C ALA A 598 -36.48 -8.20 -4.89
N TRP A 599 -35.99 -8.57 -6.07
CA TRP A 599 -36.42 -9.76 -6.80
C TRP A 599 -36.31 -11.03 -5.94
N TRP A 600 -35.12 -11.32 -5.43
CA TRP A 600 -34.89 -12.49 -4.57
C TRP A 600 -35.78 -12.50 -3.35
N THR A 601 -35.97 -11.35 -2.72
CA THR A 601 -36.83 -11.21 -1.54
C THR A 601 -38.29 -11.50 -1.87
N LEU A 602 -38.83 -10.92 -2.93
CA LEU A 602 -40.23 -11.12 -3.32
C LEU A 602 -40.51 -12.55 -3.79
N VAL A 603 -39.57 -13.15 -4.55
CA VAL A 603 -39.66 -14.57 -4.95
C VAL A 603 -39.58 -15.50 -3.74
N GLY A 604 -38.68 -15.22 -2.80
CA GLY A 604 -38.54 -15.97 -1.55
C GLY A 604 -39.84 -15.94 -0.72
N LEU A 605 -40.44 -14.78 -0.58
CA LEU A 605 -41.73 -14.62 0.11
C LEU A 605 -42.84 -15.40 -0.62
N ALA A 606 -42.89 -15.36 -1.92
CA ALA A 606 -43.88 -16.08 -2.73
C ALA A 606 -43.72 -17.61 -2.63
N LEU A 607 -42.51 -18.12 -2.44
CA LEU A 607 -42.22 -19.55 -2.30
C LEU A 607 -42.43 -20.07 -0.88
N ARG A 608 -42.55 -19.20 0.13
CA ARG A 608 -42.61 -19.59 1.55
C ARG A 608 -43.72 -20.59 1.86
N PRO A 609 -44.94 -20.46 1.34
CA PRO A 609 -46.02 -21.39 1.65
C PRO A 609 -45.86 -22.78 1.05
N THR A 610 -45.22 -22.87 -0.13
CA THR A 610 -45.14 -24.11 -0.91
C THR A 610 -43.82 -24.83 -0.79
N ARG A 611 -42.71 -24.09 -0.54
CA ARG A 611 -41.34 -24.64 -0.54
C ARG A 611 -40.46 -23.92 0.48
N PRO A 612 -40.62 -24.16 1.78
CA PRO A 612 -39.99 -23.36 2.83
C PRO A 612 -38.45 -23.38 2.79
N VAL A 613 -37.78 -24.45 2.42
CA VAL A 613 -36.33 -24.53 2.32
C VAL A 613 -35.80 -23.61 1.20
N PHE A 614 -36.45 -23.65 0.03
CA PHE A 614 -36.09 -22.76 -1.09
C PHE A 614 -36.41 -21.30 -0.79
N ALA A 615 -37.50 -21.06 -0.08
CA ALA A 615 -37.89 -19.70 0.34
C ALA A 615 -36.81 -19.08 1.23
N TRP A 616 -36.36 -19.80 2.23
CA TRP A 616 -35.34 -19.27 3.15
C TRP A 616 -33.97 -19.06 2.47
N THR A 617 -33.51 -19.96 1.59
CA THR A 617 -32.28 -19.76 0.83
C THR A 617 -32.39 -18.57 -0.13
N THR A 618 -33.54 -18.38 -0.76
CA THR A 618 -33.79 -17.24 -1.64
C THR A 618 -33.87 -15.91 -0.88
N LEU A 619 -34.51 -15.93 0.30
CA LEU A 619 -34.54 -14.75 1.20
C LEU A 619 -33.15 -14.38 1.70
N ALA A 620 -32.32 -15.37 2.07
CA ALA A 620 -30.94 -15.15 2.47
C ALA A 620 -30.13 -14.51 1.32
N LEU A 621 -30.29 -15.01 0.10
CA LEU A 621 -29.66 -14.44 -1.09
C LEU A 621 -30.12 -13.00 -1.35
N GLY A 622 -31.43 -12.75 -1.17
CA GLY A 622 -31.99 -11.39 -1.26
C GLY A 622 -31.40 -10.45 -0.22
N ALA A 623 -31.31 -10.89 1.02
CA ALA A 623 -30.73 -10.09 2.09
C ALA A 623 -29.25 -9.75 1.84
N LEU A 624 -28.45 -10.74 1.41
CA LEU A 624 -27.04 -10.52 1.05
C LEU A 624 -26.89 -9.53 -0.13
N THR A 625 -27.74 -9.66 -1.14
CA THR A 625 -27.72 -8.76 -2.30
C THR A 625 -28.15 -7.33 -1.93
N LEU A 626 -29.12 -7.18 -1.02
CA LEU A 626 -29.53 -5.88 -0.49
C LEU A 626 -28.45 -5.24 0.38
N LEU A 627 -27.75 -6.05 1.17
CA LEU A 627 -26.57 -5.57 1.93
C LEU A 627 -25.44 -5.10 0.99
N ASP A 628 -25.18 -5.83 -0.09
CA ASP A 628 -24.21 -5.41 -1.12
C ASP A 628 -24.66 -4.11 -1.83
N ALA A 629 -25.97 -3.96 -2.09
CA ALA A 629 -26.52 -2.72 -2.63
C ALA A 629 -26.35 -1.54 -1.66
N PHE A 630 -26.60 -1.77 -0.39
CA PHE A 630 -26.42 -0.76 0.66
C PHE A 630 -24.95 -0.37 0.83
N ASP A 631 -24.04 -1.35 0.85
CA ASP A 631 -22.61 -1.11 0.88
C ASP A 631 -22.16 -0.21 -0.27
N LYS A 632 -22.62 -0.46 -1.49
CA LYS A 632 -22.30 0.37 -2.64
C LYS A 632 -22.98 1.73 -2.67
N ALA A 633 -24.17 1.84 -2.09
CA ALA A 633 -24.92 3.09 -2.04
C ALA A 633 -24.42 4.05 -0.95
N VAL A 634 -23.92 3.52 0.15
CA VAL A 634 -23.58 4.27 1.36
C VAL A 634 -22.07 4.36 1.58
N LEU A 635 -21.27 4.16 0.53
CA LEU A 635 -19.84 4.38 0.62
C LEU A 635 -19.10 3.42 1.54
N MET A 636 -19.08 2.16 1.17
CA MET A 636 -18.26 1.23 1.93
C MET A 636 -18.46 1.41 3.42
N LEU A 637 -19.54 0.89 3.90
CA LEU A 637 -19.80 0.90 5.34
C LEU A 637 -18.59 0.32 6.07
N PRO A 638 -18.18 0.98 7.14
CA PRO A 638 -17.07 0.52 7.97
C PRO A 638 -17.24 -0.93 8.38
N GLY A 639 -16.19 -1.73 8.19
CA GLY A 639 -16.17 -3.13 8.57
C GLY A 639 -16.94 -4.09 7.66
N ILE A 640 -17.58 -3.61 6.61
CA ILE A 640 -18.07 -4.47 5.52
C ILE A 640 -17.05 -4.40 4.40
N PRO A 641 -16.27 -5.45 4.15
CA PRO A 641 -15.34 -5.44 3.03
C PRO A 641 -16.14 -5.24 1.74
N VAL A 642 -15.63 -4.37 0.87
CA VAL A 642 -16.13 -4.27 -0.51
C VAL A 642 -16.28 -5.69 -1.03
N SER A 643 -17.48 -6.06 -1.50
CA SER A 643 -17.68 -7.43 -1.94
C SER A 643 -16.69 -7.73 -3.07
N PRO A 644 -15.68 -8.56 -2.81
CA PRO A 644 -14.63 -8.80 -3.79
C PRO A 644 -15.22 -9.51 -5.01
N ALA A 645 -14.56 -9.42 -6.15
CA ALA A 645 -15.03 -10.05 -7.39
C ALA A 645 -15.33 -11.56 -7.20
N TRP A 646 -14.59 -12.25 -6.32
CA TRP A 646 -14.86 -13.64 -5.96
C TRP A 646 -16.18 -13.83 -5.21
N PHE A 647 -16.64 -12.85 -4.44
CA PHE A 647 -17.93 -12.92 -3.75
C PHE A 647 -19.08 -12.78 -4.76
N ARG A 648 -18.95 -11.91 -5.77
CA ARG A 648 -19.89 -11.84 -6.90
C ARG A 648 -19.90 -13.13 -7.71
N LEU A 649 -18.71 -13.72 -7.95
CA LEU A 649 -18.60 -15.01 -8.60
C LEU A 649 -19.27 -16.10 -7.75
N LEU A 650 -19.07 -16.12 -6.46
CA LEU A 650 -19.72 -17.06 -5.54
C LEU A 650 -21.24 -16.89 -5.55
N LEU A 651 -21.73 -15.64 -5.48
CA LEU A 651 -23.17 -15.35 -5.62
C LEU A 651 -23.68 -15.82 -6.97
N GLY A 652 -22.94 -15.61 -8.06
CA GLY A 652 -23.28 -16.11 -9.39
C GLY A 652 -23.33 -17.64 -9.45
N VAL A 653 -22.36 -18.33 -8.89
CA VAL A 653 -22.32 -19.81 -8.81
C VAL A 653 -23.48 -20.34 -7.95
N VAL A 654 -23.70 -19.77 -6.78
CA VAL A 654 -24.83 -20.13 -5.91
C VAL A 654 -26.16 -19.92 -6.65
N TRP A 655 -26.24 -18.84 -7.41
CA TRP A 655 -27.43 -18.51 -8.20
C TRP A 655 -27.64 -19.49 -9.35
N VAL A 656 -26.60 -19.90 -10.08
CA VAL A 656 -26.68 -20.92 -11.12
C VAL A 656 -27.07 -22.28 -10.54
N LEU A 657 -26.45 -22.69 -9.43
CA LEU A 657 -26.79 -23.91 -8.72
C LEU A 657 -28.26 -23.90 -8.27
N TRP A 658 -28.72 -22.76 -7.75
CA TRP A 658 -30.11 -22.56 -7.38
C TRP A 658 -31.06 -22.67 -8.58
N ALA A 659 -30.73 -22.05 -9.71
CA ALA A 659 -31.49 -22.11 -10.94
C ALA A 659 -31.61 -23.56 -11.48
N VAL A 660 -30.52 -24.32 -11.46
CA VAL A 660 -30.47 -25.73 -11.87
C VAL A 660 -31.31 -26.60 -10.94
N ILE A 661 -31.16 -26.46 -9.63
CA ILE A 661 -31.95 -27.21 -8.63
C ILE A 661 -33.44 -26.87 -8.76
N ALA A 662 -33.75 -25.58 -9.00
CA ALA A 662 -35.12 -25.14 -9.21
C ALA A 662 -35.73 -25.72 -10.52
N ALA A 663 -34.97 -25.81 -11.57
CA ALA A 663 -35.40 -26.42 -12.84
C ALA A 663 -35.63 -27.93 -12.73
N GLY A 664 -34.80 -28.62 -11.93
CA GLY A 664 -34.92 -30.08 -11.70
C GLY A 664 -36.02 -30.53 -10.75
N ALA A 665 -36.57 -29.60 -9.98
CA ALA A 665 -37.62 -29.92 -8.99
C ALA A 665 -38.96 -30.15 -9.66
N ARG A 666 -39.50 -31.40 -9.62
CA ARG A 666 -40.83 -31.73 -10.13
C ARG A 666 -41.91 -30.84 -9.52
N PRO A 667 -42.95 -30.44 -10.30
CA PRO A 667 -44.10 -29.76 -9.72
C PRO A 667 -44.78 -30.68 -8.70
N THR A 668 -44.93 -30.24 -7.46
CA THR A 668 -45.94 -30.87 -6.61
C THR A 668 -47.26 -30.59 -7.29
N GLY A 669 -47.99 -31.65 -7.68
CA GLY A 669 -49.38 -31.54 -8.12
C GLY A 669 -50.17 -30.75 -7.09
N PRO A 670 -51.34 -30.21 -7.47
CA PRO A 670 -52.23 -29.59 -6.51
C PRO A 670 -52.49 -30.64 -5.39
N ALA A 671 -52.35 -30.19 -4.14
CA ALA A 671 -52.69 -31.02 -3.01
C ALA A 671 -54.11 -31.56 -3.30
N GLU A 672 -54.26 -32.87 -3.39
CA GLU A 672 -55.56 -33.51 -3.37
C GLU A 672 -56.30 -32.94 -2.19
N ALA A 673 -57.45 -32.32 -2.47
CA ALA A 673 -58.39 -31.93 -1.45
C ALA A 673 -58.70 -33.20 -0.63
N PRO A 674 -58.79 -33.12 0.72
CA PRO A 674 -59.16 -34.27 1.50
C PRO A 674 -60.51 -34.76 0.97
N GLU A 675 -60.52 -36.01 0.48
CA GLU A 675 -61.76 -36.71 0.16
C GLU A 675 -62.64 -36.65 1.42
N HIS A 676 -63.77 -35.99 1.29
CA HIS A 676 -64.86 -36.18 2.22
C HIS A 676 -65.23 -37.66 2.23
N PRO A 677 -65.36 -38.34 3.38
CA PRO A 677 -65.85 -39.70 3.41
C PRO A 677 -67.26 -39.72 2.82
N ALA A 678 -67.40 -40.51 1.75
CA ALA A 678 -68.66 -40.76 1.14
C ALA A 678 -69.70 -41.28 2.14
N ASP A 679 -70.89 -40.75 2.03
CA ASP A 679 -72.09 -41.10 2.83
C ASP A 679 -72.22 -42.63 3.06
N ALA A 680 -72.35 -43.01 4.33
CA ALA A 680 -72.78 -44.33 4.73
C ALA A 680 -74.27 -44.48 4.32
N PRO A 681 -74.70 -45.66 3.78
CA PRO A 681 -76.09 -45.86 3.44
C PRO A 681 -76.98 -45.89 4.68
N ALA A 682 -78.14 -45.23 4.57
CA ALA A 682 -79.19 -45.21 5.57
C ALA A 682 -79.76 -46.62 5.81
N GLU A 683 -79.55 -47.17 7.01
CA GLU A 683 -80.20 -48.40 7.47
C GLU A 683 -81.67 -48.10 7.78
N GLN A 684 -82.59 -48.81 7.08
CA GLN A 684 -84.02 -48.81 7.30
C GLN A 684 -84.33 -49.44 8.70
N LEU A 685 -84.90 -48.67 9.56
CA LEU A 685 -85.59 -49.23 10.77
C LEU A 685 -86.96 -49.73 10.33
N ALA A 686 -87.10 -51.05 10.34
CA ALA A 686 -88.37 -51.76 10.23
C ALA A 686 -89.05 -51.78 11.58
N ASP A 687 -90.34 -51.37 11.54
CA ASP A 687 -91.27 -51.50 12.60
C ASP A 687 -91.49 -52.95 13.10
N GLY A 688 -91.70 -53.14 14.41
CA GLY A 688 -92.15 -54.38 15.01
C GLY A 688 -92.85 -54.09 16.35
N PRO A 689 -93.99 -54.66 16.64
CA PRO A 689 -94.94 -54.15 17.64
C PRO A 689 -94.80 -54.85 18.99
N ALA A 690 -95.22 -54.18 19.99
CA ALA A 690 -95.92 -54.51 21.20
C ALA A 690 -95.36 -53.76 22.41
#